data_c4fab6c1ca01d8e24dd92947bbf53dc3
#
_entry.id   c4fab6c1ca01d8e24dd92947bbf53dc3
#
_cell.length_a   1.000
_cell.length_b   1.000
_cell.length_c   1.000
_cell.angle_alpha   90.00
_cell.angle_beta   90.00
_cell.angle_gamma   90.00
#
_symmetry.space_group_name_H-M   'P 1'
#
loop_
_entity.id
_entity.type
_entity.pdbx_description
1 polymer ?
#
loop_
_entity_poly.entity_id
_entity_poly.type
_entity_poly.pdbx_seq_one_letter_code
_entity_poly.pdbx_strand_id
1 'polypeptide(L)'
;MQSFLQLVAHDLYTKIGNDLSRTVLVFPNKRANLFFNEYLAGESDQPIWSPAAMSISDLFQKLSVQKSGDPIRLVCELYKVFKEETRSQETLDDFYFWGELLISDFDDVDKNMVDADKLFSNLQDLKNLMDDYEFLDKEQEEAIQQFFQNFSIEKRTELKEKFISLWDKLGTIYHRYRANLTELGIAYEGMLYRNVIEQLDTDQLKYDKYIFVGFNVLNKVESDFFRKLKDAGKALFYWDYDIFYTQQIKKHEAGEFLKRNLEEFPNELPESFFNTFKESKKIRYISASTENAQARFLPGWIKAITNDHSQITVEKEKENAVVLCNEALLLPVLHSIPQEVKNVNITMGFPLAQTPVYSFINAVMELQTNGYRSDTGRFTYEAVSAILKHPYTQQLSSHAGPLERELTQTNRFYPLPSELKQDDFLTTLFTPRNGIKELCDYLIELIKNISTIYRKEGEYNDIFNQLYRESLFQSHTKINRLYSLIESGELNIRTDTLKRLITKVLTSSNIPFHGEPAIGMQVMGVLETRNLDFRNLIILSLNEGQLPKSGGDSSFIPYNLRKAFGMTTIEHKNAVYAYYFYRLIQRAENITLLYNTSSDGLNRGEESRFMLQLLVEGPHDITREYLEAGQSPQSTQEIRVEKTPEVLRRIYRAYDSTHPNSLVLSPSALNAYLDCRLRFYYRYVAGLKTPDEVSAEIDSALFGTIFHLSAQLAYTDLTATGKTIQKEDLERLLRNDVKLQSYVDQAFKKELFKVSPEEKPEYNGIQLINSKVIVSYLKQLLRNDLQYTPFEMVAMEKKVSEEITIQTGQGPFTLRLGGTIDRMDAKESTLRIVDYKTGGSPKIPANIEQLFTPSETRPNYIFQTFLYAAIMSRQQSLMVAPALLYIHRAASENYSPVIEMGEPRKPKIPVNNFAFFEDEFRERLQTLLEEIFSEEEPFTQTEDTKKCSYCDFKAICKR
;
A
#
# COMPACT_ATOMS: atom_id res chain seq x y z
N MET A 1 -39.32 -18.74 10.55
CA MET A 1 -38.42 -18.38 11.64
C MET A 1 -38.89 -17.10 12.28
N GLN A 2 -39.15 -17.06 13.60
CA GLN A 2 -39.44 -15.80 14.33
C GLN A 2 -38.12 -15.13 14.69
N SER A 3 -37.96 -13.86 14.31
CA SER A 3 -36.76 -13.12 14.69
C SER A 3 -36.83 -12.64 16.15
N PHE A 4 -35.68 -12.35 16.75
CA PHE A 4 -35.62 -11.80 18.10
C PHE A 4 -36.45 -10.52 18.25
N LEU A 5 -36.31 -9.58 17.30
CA LEU A 5 -37.07 -8.32 17.34
C LEU A 5 -38.55 -8.51 17.15
N GLN A 6 -38.99 -9.54 16.41
CA GLN A 6 -40.41 -9.93 16.34
C GLN A 6 -40.95 -10.37 17.69
N LEU A 7 -40.20 -11.21 18.40
CA LEU A 7 -40.59 -11.66 19.76
C LEU A 7 -40.69 -10.47 20.72
N VAL A 8 -39.75 -9.55 20.66
CA VAL A 8 -39.78 -8.33 21.49
C VAL A 8 -40.96 -7.44 21.14
N ALA A 9 -41.26 -7.23 19.85
CA ALA A 9 -42.40 -6.43 19.41
C ALA A 9 -43.74 -7.03 19.88
N HIS A 10 -43.92 -8.32 19.74
CA HIS A 10 -45.09 -9.05 20.18
C HIS A 10 -45.32 -8.98 21.69
N ASP A 11 -44.24 -9.22 22.48
CA ASP A 11 -44.34 -9.18 23.96
C ASP A 11 -44.63 -7.76 24.45
N LEU A 12 -43.99 -6.73 23.89
CA LEU A 12 -44.24 -5.34 24.24
C LEU A 12 -45.68 -4.90 23.89
N TYR A 13 -46.16 -5.26 22.71
CA TYR A 13 -47.54 -4.98 22.29
C TYR A 13 -48.53 -5.66 23.25
N THR A 14 -48.28 -6.90 23.62
CA THR A 14 -49.11 -7.66 24.54
C THR A 14 -49.15 -7.06 25.94
N LYS A 15 -47.97 -6.56 26.46
CA LYS A 15 -47.86 -5.99 27.81
C LYS A 15 -48.38 -4.55 27.93
N ILE A 16 -48.18 -3.74 26.90
CA ILE A 16 -48.42 -2.28 26.97
C ILE A 16 -49.59 -1.85 26.11
N GLY A 17 -49.88 -2.54 25.01
CA GLY A 17 -50.96 -2.21 24.05
C GLY A 17 -50.52 -1.19 22.99
N ASN A 18 -51.48 -0.45 22.45
CA ASN A 18 -51.32 0.45 21.31
C ASN A 18 -50.60 1.78 21.60
N ASP A 19 -50.46 2.17 22.89
CA ASP A 19 -49.79 3.43 23.25
C ASP A 19 -48.45 3.20 23.93
N LEU A 20 -47.36 3.22 23.13
CA LEU A 20 -46.00 3.14 23.63
C LEU A 20 -45.31 4.51 23.70
N SER A 21 -46.04 5.64 23.55
CA SER A 21 -45.44 6.99 23.46
C SER A 21 -44.61 7.40 24.68
N ARG A 22 -44.99 6.83 25.86
CA ARG A 22 -44.26 7.07 27.12
C ARG A 22 -43.13 6.07 27.41
N THR A 23 -42.78 5.25 26.43
CA THR A 23 -41.70 4.26 26.51
C THR A 23 -40.52 4.64 25.62
N VAL A 24 -39.34 4.19 25.96
CA VAL A 24 -38.16 4.33 25.13
C VAL A 24 -37.42 3.01 24.96
N LEU A 25 -37.18 2.63 23.71
CA LEU A 25 -36.34 1.51 23.36
C LEU A 25 -34.87 1.96 23.30
N VAL A 26 -34.06 1.27 24.01
CA VAL A 26 -32.61 1.50 24.03
C VAL A 26 -31.88 0.31 23.41
N PHE A 27 -31.16 0.57 22.31
CA PHE A 27 -30.40 -0.44 21.56
C PHE A 27 -28.91 -0.18 21.63
N PRO A 28 -28.07 -1.19 21.42
CA PRO A 28 -26.63 -0.98 21.19
C PRO A 28 -26.33 -0.18 19.90
N ASN A 29 -27.22 -0.27 18.88
CA ASN A 29 -27.14 0.51 17.64
C ASN A 29 -28.53 0.97 17.17
N LYS A 30 -28.56 2.00 16.30
CA LYS A 30 -29.84 2.61 15.83
C LYS A 30 -30.63 1.77 14.83
N ARG A 31 -29.97 0.83 14.14
CA ARG A 31 -30.56 0.10 13.00
C ARG A 31 -31.67 -0.86 13.42
N ALA A 32 -31.45 -1.55 14.53
CA ALA A 32 -32.44 -2.50 15.06
C ALA A 32 -33.84 -1.88 15.20
N ASN A 33 -33.94 -0.57 15.46
CA ASN A 33 -35.19 0.15 15.58
C ASN A 33 -36.04 0.13 14.29
N LEU A 34 -35.40 0.15 13.11
CA LEU A 34 -36.13 0.17 11.84
C LEU A 34 -36.91 -1.15 11.62
N PHE A 35 -36.23 -2.26 11.86
CA PHE A 35 -36.84 -3.59 11.79
C PHE A 35 -37.84 -3.81 12.90
N PHE A 36 -37.57 -3.34 14.11
CA PHE A 36 -38.52 -3.39 15.23
C PHE A 36 -39.83 -2.66 14.92
N ASN A 37 -39.77 -1.44 14.38
CA ASN A 37 -40.97 -0.67 14.04
C ASN A 37 -41.81 -1.35 12.95
N GLU A 38 -41.17 -2.03 11.99
CA GLU A 38 -41.89 -2.81 10.97
C GLU A 38 -42.63 -4.01 11.61
N TYR A 39 -41.95 -4.74 12.51
CA TYR A 39 -42.61 -5.85 13.22
C TYR A 39 -43.73 -5.36 14.15
N LEU A 40 -43.47 -4.26 14.86
CA LEU A 40 -44.50 -3.67 15.73
C LEU A 40 -45.75 -3.21 14.93
N ALA A 41 -45.54 -2.61 13.75
CA ALA A 41 -46.65 -2.22 12.88
C ALA A 41 -47.48 -3.41 12.38
N GLY A 42 -46.90 -4.60 12.28
CA GLY A 42 -47.56 -5.84 11.92
C GLY A 42 -48.40 -6.50 13.05
N GLU A 43 -48.29 -6.01 14.29
CA GLU A 43 -49.01 -6.58 15.43
C GLU A 43 -50.47 -6.11 15.52
N SER A 44 -50.88 -5.05 14.84
CA SER A 44 -52.22 -4.50 14.90
C SER A 44 -52.64 -3.83 13.60
N ASP A 45 -53.90 -4.01 13.21
CA ASP A 45 -54.56 -3.26 12.12
C ASP A 45 -54.93 -1.83 12.53
N GLN A 46 -54.82 -1.51 13.80
CA GLN A 46 -55.08 -0.16 14.31
C GLN A 46 -53.81 0.65 14.48
N PRO A 47 -53.88 2.00 14.43
CA PRO A 47 -52.70 2.82 14.64
C PRO A 47 -52.05 2.58 16.02
N ILE A 48 -50.73 2.42 16.04
CA ILE A 48 -49.91 2.27 17.24
C ILE A 48 -49.11 3.56 17.44
N TRP A 49 -49.12 4.11 18.65
CA TRP A 49 -48.21 5.16 19.04
C TRP A 49 -46.81 4.56 19.28
N SER A 50 -45.89 4.80 18.34
CA SER A 50 -44.54 4.24 18.40
C SER A 50 -43.74 4.72 19.62
N PRO A 51 -42.96 3.85 20.27
CA PRO A 51 -42.06 4.26 21.33
C PRO A 51 -40.94 5.15 20.77
N ALA A 52 -40.30 5.96 21.63
CA ALA A 52 -39.05 6.58 21.26
C ALA A 52 -37.96 5.50 21.12
N ALA A 53 -37.00 5.72 20.23
CA ALA A 53 -35.89 4.82 20.09
C ALA A 53 -34.58 5.57 20.04
N MET A 54 -33.55 5.04 20.69
CA MET A 54 -32.19 5.63 20.69
C MET A 54 -31.13 4.60 21.05
N SER A 55 -29.89 4.93 20.74
CA SER A 55 -28.75 4.15 21.23
C SER A 55 -28.47 4.49 22.71
N ILE A 56 -27.70 3.63 23.38
CA ILE A 56 -27.26 3.88 24.76
C ILE A 56 -26.43 5.16 24.84
N SER A 57 -25.58 5.44 23.87
CA SER A 57 -24.79 6.68 23.80
C SER A 57 -25.66 7.91 23.62
N ASP A 58 -26.71 7.87 22.76
CA ASP A 58 -27.68 8.98 22.63
C ASP A 58 -28.43 9.22 23.94
N LEU A 59 -28.77 8.15 24.67
CA LEU A 59 -29.45 8.26 25.96
C LEU A 59 -28.58 8.99 26.98
N PHE A 60 -27.33 8.57 27.18
CA PHE A 60 -26.39 9.24 28.09
C PHE A 60 -26.14 10.70 27.70
N GLN A 61 -25.99 10.98 26.40
CA GLN A 61 -25.84 12.38 25.93
C GLN A 61 -27.05 13.23 26.21
N LYS A 62 -28.30 12.71 26.16
CA LYS A 62 -29.52 13.44 26.51
C LYS A 62 -29.68 13.66 28.00
N LEU A 63 -29.15 12.76 28.82
CA LEU A 63 -29.21 12.87 30.30
C LEU A 63 -28.07 13.76 30.84
N SER A 64 -27.04 13.99 30.06
CA SER A 64 -25.86 14.77 30.45
C SER A 64 -26.10 16.27 30.35
N VAL A 65 -25.59 17.03 31.31
CA VAL A 65 -25.48 18.50 31.26
C VAL A 65 -24.33 18.92 30.32
N GLN A 66 -23.29 18.12 30.25
CA GLN A 66 -22.11 18.37 29.40
C GLN A 66 -22.31 17.87 27.97
N LYS A 67 -21.67 18.55 27.02
CA LYS A 67 -21.65 18.12 25.61
C LYS A 67 -20.44 17.23 25.35
N SER A 68 -20.56 16.29 24.41
CA SER A 68 -19.42 15.55 23.91
C SER A 68 -18.39 16.48 23.29
N GLY A 69 -17.13 16.42 23.76
CA GLY A 69 -16.03 17.22 23.25
C GLY A 69 -15.56 16.76 21.89
N ASP A 70 -15.03 17.69 21.11
CA ASP A 70 -14.30 17.37 19.88
C ASP A 70 -13.03 16.57 20.19
N PRO A 71 -12.77 15.40 19.57
CA PRO A 71 -11.60 14.57 19.89
C PRO A 71 -10.26 15.32 19.80
N ILE A 72 -10.08 16.18 18.79
CA ILE A 72 -8.84 16.96 18.62
C ILE A 72 -8.72 18.02 19.75
N ARG A 73 -9.81 18.70 20.04
CA ARG A 73 -9.86 19.69 21.14
C ARG A 73 -9.60 19.03 22.49
N LEU A 74 -10.14 17.82 22.72
CA LEU A 74 -9.88 17.05 23.94
C LEU A 74 -8.39 16.78 24.14
N VAL A 75 -7.66 16.42 23.07
CA VAL A 75 -6.20 16.22 23.14
C VAL A 75 -5.47 17.54 23.43
N CYS A 76 -5.89 18.64 22.82
CA CYS A 76 -5.28 19.95 23.06
C CYS A 76 -5.47 20.40 24.54
N GLU A 77 -6.65 20.19 25.10
CA GLU A 77 -6.91 20.51 26.52
C GLU A 77 -6.12 19.59 27.46
N LEU A 78 -6.00 18.29 27.13
CA LEU A 78 -5.16 17.37 27.90
C LEU A 78 -3.68 17.80 27.86
N TYR A 79 -3.20 18.23 26.69
CA TYR A 79 -1.83 18.72 26.54
C TYR A 79 -1.53 19.93 27.43
N LYS A 80 -2.46 20.86 27.54
CA LYS A 80 -2.29 22.04 28.46
C LYS A 80 -2.07 21.57 29.89
N VAL A 81 -2.94 20.70 30.40
CA VAL A 81 -2.83 20.14 31.74
C VAL A 81 -1.54 19.35 31.92
N PHE A 82 -1.21 18.48 30.94
CA PHE A 82 0.02 17.68 30.96
C PHE A 82 1.26 18.56 31.06
N LYS A 83 1.35 19.62 30.26
CA LYS A 83 2.49 20.52 30.24
C LYS A 83 2.66 21.27 31.55
N GLU A 84 1.57 21.70 32.19
CA GLU A 84 1.58 22.36 33.50
C GLU A 84 2.07 21.43 34.59
N GLU A 85 1.57 20.18 34.65
CA GLU A 85 1.91 19.22 35.70
C GLU A 85 3.30 18.60 35.52
N THR A 86 3.71 18.31 34.31
CA THR A 86 4.99 17.65 34.08
C THR A 86 6.15 18.61 33.88
N ARG A 87 5.85 19.88 33.54
CA ARG A 87 6.84 20.89 33.09
C ARG A 87 7.69 20.37 31.93
N SER A 88 7.12 19.49 31.12
CA SER A 88 7.79 18.89 29.97
C SER A 88 8.09 19.93 28.89
N GLN A 89 9.21 19.71 28.16
CA GLN A 89 9.57 20.48 26.96
C GLN A 89 8.91 19.92 25.70
N GLU A 90 8.18 18.83 25.80
CA GLU A 90 7.50 18.22 24.69
C GLU A 90 6.53 19.19 24.03
N THR A 91 6.52 19.18 22.70
CA THR A 91 5.58 19.95 21.89
C THR A 91 4.24 19.21 21.76
N LEU A 92 3.19 19.91 21.31
CA LEU A 92 1.92 19.25 20.98
C LEU A 92 2.11 18.18 19.90
N ASP A 93 3.07 18.36 18.98
CA ASP A 93 3.41 17.37 17.95
C ASP A 93 3.90 16.06 18.53
N ASP A 94 4.73 16.10 19.55
CA ASP A 94 5.28 14.93 20.21
C ASP A 94 4.24 14.24 21.11
N PHE A 95 3.37 15.05 21.72
CA PHE A 95 2.33 14.61 22.64
C PHE A 95 1.08 14.01 21.96
N TYR A 96 0.70 14.52 20.80
CA TYR A 96 -0.66 14.37 20.24
C TYR A 96 -1.14 12.91 20.23
N PHE A 97 -0.36 11.99 19.63
CA PHE A 97 -0.82 10.61 19.41
C PHE A 97 -0.83 9.76 20.68
N TRP A 98 0.05 10.01 21.62
CA TRP A 98 -0.01 9.33 22.90
C TRP A 98 -1.00 10.01 23.88
N GLY A 99 -1.29 11.29 23.68
CA GLY A 99 -2.39 11.97 24.37
C GLY A 99 -3.75 11.38 24.03
N GLU A 100 -3.99 11.00 22.78
CA GLU A 100 -5.21 10.25 22.40
C GLU A 100 -5.31 8.92 23.13
N LEU A 101 -4.19 8.20 23.25
CA LEU A 101 -4.13 6.95 24.00
C LEU A 101 -4.47 7.15 25.46
N LEU A 102 -3.94 8.22 26.08
CA LEU A 102 -4.22 8.55 27.48
C LEU A 102 -5.69 8.92 27.71
N ILE A 103 -6.32 9.62 26.76
CA ILE A 103 -7.78 9.88 26.81
C ILE A 103 -8.56 8.56 26.74
N SER A 104 -8.15 7.62 25.90
CA SER A 104 -8.78 6.30 25.84
C SER A 104 -8.67 5.53 27.15
N ASP A 105 -7.52 5.62 27.85
CA ASP A 105 -7.35 5.01 29.17
C ASP A 105 -8.22 5.70 30.22
N PHE A 106 -8.32 7.02 30.23
CA PHE A 106 -9.21 7.76 31.11
C PHE A 106 -10.69 7.47 30.83
N ASP A 107 -11.06 7.28 29.57
CA ASP A 107 -12.39 6.85 29.16
C ASP A 107 -12.75 5.47 29.74
N ASP A 108 -11.81 4.53 29.67
CA ASP A 108 -11.98 3.20 30.27
C ASP A 108 -12.05 3.24 31.80
N VAL A 109 -11.26 4.08 32.44
CA VAL A 109 -11.31 4.31 33.91
C VAL A 109 -12.71 4.78 34.33
N ASP A 110 -13.27 5.74 33.60
CA ASP A 110 -14.58 6.30 33.90
C ASP A 110 -15.72 5.34 33.59
N LYS A 111 -15.68 4.67 32.42
CA LYS A 111 -16.69 3.66 32.03
C LYS A 111 -16.75 2.48 32.97
N ASN A 112 -15.64 2.14 33.63
CA ASN A 112 -15.58 1.07 34.61
C ASN A 112 -15.69 1.56 36.06
N MET A 113 -16.00 2.85 36.29
CA MET A 113 -16.15 3.45 37.61
C MET A 113 -14.96 3.21 38.54
N VAL A 114 -13.76 3.13 37.98
CA VAL A 114 -12.53 2.85 38.70
C VAL A 114 -12.15 4.04 39.58
N ASP A 115 -11.67 3.77 40.78
CA ASP A 115 -11.06 4.75 41.65
C ASP A 115 -9.68 5.13 41.11
N ALA A 116 -9.59 6.32 40.48
CA ALA A 116 -8.37 6.75 39.81
C ALA A 116 -7.21 6.98 40.78
N ASP A 117 -7.50 7.38 42.02
CA ASP A 117 -6.49 7.60 43.05
C ASP A 117 -5.83 6.29 43.47
N LYS A 118 -6.62 5.20 43.57
CA LYS A 118 -6.08 3.88 43.85
C LYS A 118 -5.34 3.31 42.62
N LEU A 119 -5.86 3.50 41.43
CA LEU A 119 -5.23 2.98 40.18
C LEU A 119 -3.88 3.68 39.92
N PHE A 120 -3.83 5.00 40.05
CA PHE A 120 -2.63 5.79 39.73
C PHE A 120 -1.80 6.14 41.00
N SER A 121 -2.07 5.52 42.14
CA SER A 121 -1.22 5.68 43.32
C SER A 121 0.20 5.17 43.00
N ASN A 122 1.17 5.65 43.82
CA ASN A 122 2.57 5.28 43.64
C ASN A 122 2.71 3.75 43.58
N LEU A 123 3.44 3.27 42.58
CA LEU A 123 3.67 1.81 42.39
C LEU A 123 4.25 1.15 43.65
N GLN A 124 4.99 1.86 44.47
CA GLN A 124 5.50 1.40 45.77
C GLN A 124 4.38 1.26 46.80
N ASP A 125 3.45 2.23 46.85
CA ASP A 125 2.29 2.20 47.75
C ASP A 125 1.28 1.14 47.33
N LEU A 126 1.10 0.90 46.04
CA LEU A 126 0.32 -0.21 45.53
C LEU A 126 0.85 -1.56 46.02
N LYS A 127 2.18 -1.72 46.11
CA LYS A 127 2.80 -2.94 46.67
C LYS A 127 2.54 -3.07 48.17
N ASN A 128 2.57 -1.97 48.93
CA ASN A 128 2.28 -1.98 50.39
C ASN A 128 0.78 -2.15 50.70
N LEU A 129 -0.09 -1.64 49.82
CA LEU A 129 -1.53 -1.83 49.91
C LEU A 129 -2.00 -3.26 49.62
N MET A 130 -1.19 -4.08 48.97
CA MET A 130 -1.53 -5.47 48.64
C MET A 130 -1.66 -6.38 49.86
N ASP A 131 -1.00 -6.03 50.96
CA ASP A 131 -1.11 -6.80 52.21
C ASP A 131 -2.46 -6.54 52.94
N ASP A 132 -3.29 -5.53 52.50
CA ASP A 132 -4.56 -5.14 53.13
C ASP A 132 -5.81 -5.37 52.27
N TYR A 133 -5.70 -6.02 51.08
CA TYR A 133 -6.82 -6.17 50.13
C TYR A 133 -7.64 -7.48 50.39
N GLU A 134 -8.48 -7.48 51.39
CA GLU A 134 -9.50 -8.53 51.63
C GLU A 134 -10.61 -8.59 50.55
N PHE A 135 -10.67 -7.64 49.60
CA PHE A 135 -11.76 -7.56 48.61
C PHE A 135 -11.38 -7.99 47.17
N LEU A 136 -10.13 -8.41 46.94
CA LEU A 136 -9.71 -8.94 45.66
C LEU A 136 -9.98 -10.44 45.59
N ASP A 137 -10.45 -10.92 44.44
CA ASP A 137 -10.50 -12.33 44.16
C ASP A 137 -9.07 -12.88 43.86
N LYS A 138 -8.93 -14.20 43.91
CA LYS A 138 -7.62 -14.87 43.73
C LYS A 138 -6.98 -14.55 42.35
N GLU A 139 -7.81 -14.37 41.29
CA GLU A 139 -7.30 -14.07 39.94
C GLU A 139 -6.78 -12.65 39.84
N GLN A 140 -7.41 -11.73 40.53
CA GLN A 140 -6.98 -10.32 40.63
C GLN A 140 -5.68 -10.18 41.42
N GLU A 141 -5.57 -10.92 42.55
CA GLU A 141 -4.36 -10.95 43.36
C GLU A 141 -3.15 -11.51 42.58
N GLU A 142 -3.34 -12.63 41.85
CA GLU A 142 -2.30 -13.19 40.99
C GLU A 142 -1.86 -12.23 39.86
N ALA A 143 -2.80 -11.50 39.27
CA ALA A 143 -2.50 -10.51 38.23
C ALA A 143 -1.61 -9.36 38.75
N ILE A 144 -1.90 -8.87 39.95
CA ILE A 144 -1.10 -7.83 40.58
C ILE A 144 0.29 -8.36 40.97
N GLN A 145 0.39 -9.57 41.50
CA GLN A 145 1.68 -10.17 41.83
C GLN A 145 2.56 -10.34 40.59
N GLN A 146 2.01 -10.78 39.44
CA GLN A 146 2.73 -10.86 38.16
C GLN A 146 3.19 -9.48 37.66
N PHE A 147 2.38 -8.43 37.81
CA PHE A 147 2.78 -7.07 37.47
C PHE A 147 4.03 -6.65 38.23
N PHE A 148 4.05 -6.82 39.55
CA PHE A 148 5.20 -6.44 40.36
C PHE A 148 6.44 -7.28 40.12
N GLN A 149 6.31 -8.57 39.78
CA GLN A 149 7.45 -9.41 39.39
C GLN A 149 8.13 -8.89 38.13
N ASN A 150 7.34 -8.39 37.17
CA ASN A 150 7.86 -7.78 35.94
C ASN A 150 8.47 -6.40 36.17
N PHE A 151 8.05 -5.67 37.21
CA PHE A 151 8.53 -4.35 37.60
C PHE A 151 9.55 -4.36 38.76
N SER A 152 10.25 -5.47 39.01
CA SER A 152 11.24 -5.52 40.10
C SER A 152 12.28 -4.39 39.99
N ILE A 153 12.54 -3.76 41.13
CA ILE A 153 13.32 -2.53 41.29
C ILE A 153 14.80 -2.70 40.89
N GLU A 154 15.28 -3.94 40.78
CA GLU A 154 16.70 -4.25 40.57
C GLU A 154 17.24 -4.03 39.14
N LYS A 155 16.38 -3.79 38.13
CA LYS A 155 16.80 -3.50 36.74
C LYS A 155 16.15 -2.22 36.21
N ARG A 156 16.56 -1.07 36.71
CA ARG A 156 16.09 0.23 36.23
C ARG A 156 16.79 0.59 34.90
N THR A 157 16.00 0.70 33.81
CA THR A 157 16.41 1.36 32.58
C THR A 157 15.85 2.78 32.56
N GLU A 158 16.50 3.71 31.84
CA GLU A 158 16.07 5.12 31.72
C GLU A 158 14.60 5.26 31.26
N LEU A 159 14.13 4.38 30.37
CA LEU A 159 12.74 4.32 29.93
C LEU A 159 11.77 3.97 31.06
N LYS A 160 12.16 3.08 31.95
CA LYS A 160 11.38 2.66 33.10
C LYS A 160 11.25 3.77 34.15
N GLU A 161 12.31 4.53 34.38
CA GLU A 161 12.26 5.70 35.27
C GLU A 161 11.36 6.80 34.72
N LYS A 162 11.41 7.07 33.41
CA LYS A 162 10.48 8.01 32.74
C LYS A 162 9.02 7.55 32.87
N PHE A 163 8.75 6.25 32.68
CA PHE A 163 7.41 5.70 32.84
C PHE A 163 6.89 5.85 34.27
N ILE A 164 7.68 5.49 35.29
CA ILE A 164 7.29 5.62 36.70
C ILE A 164 7.03 7.10 37.04
N SER A 165 7.91 8.00 36.63
CA SER A 165 7.75 9.43 36.85
C SER A 165 6.49 10.01 36.20
N LEU A 166 6.08 9.48 35.04
CA LEU A 166 4.82 9.85 34.40
C LEU A 166 3.63 9.26 35.16
N TRP A 167 3.73 7.97 35.53
CA TRP A 167 2.66 7.26 36.24
C TRP A 167 2.24 7.97 37.51
N ASP A 168 3.20 8.43 38.35
CA ASP A 168 2.96 9.16 39.60
C ASP A 168 2.19 10.47 39.39
N LYS A 169 2.17 11.02 38.18
CA LYS A 169 1.45 12.25 37.83
C LYS A 169 0.09 12.02 37.21
N LEU A 170 -0.18 10.78 36.71
CA LEU A 170 -1.39 10.50 35.95
C LEU A 170 -2.66 10.77 36.74
N GLY A 171 -2.70 10.46 38.05
CA GLY A 171 -3.84 10.77 38.91
C GLY A 171 -4.15 12.26 38.96
N THR A 172 -3.13 13.09 39.21
CA THR A 172 -3.27 14.55 39.23
C THR A 172 -3.69 15.09 37.85
N ILE A 173 -3.10 14.58 36.75
CA ILE A 173 -3.46 14.98 35.40
C ILE A 173 -4.92 14.61 35.11
N TYR A 174 -5.37 13.41 35.48
CA TYR A 174 -6.74 12.95 35.30
C TYR A 174 -7.75 13.88 36.03
N HIS A 175 -7.55 14.19 37.30
CA HIS A 175 -8.46 15.05 38.05
C HIS A 175 -8.47 16.48 37.52
N ARG A 176 -7.30 17.07 37.22
CA ARG A 176 -7.22 18.44 36.66
C ARG A 176 -7.83 18.51 35.26
N TYR A 177 -7.62 17.49 34.46
CA TYR A 177 -8.21 17.42 33.11
C TYR A 177 -9.74 17.36 33.17
N ARG A 178 -10.31 16.52 34.05
CA ARG A 178 -11.77 16.48 34.28
C ARG A 178 -12.32 17.80 34.79
N ALA A 179 -11.63 18.47 35.72
CA ALA A 179 -12.04 19.78 36.20
C ALA A 179 -12.05 20.82 35.07
N ASN A 180 -10.99 20.89 34.26
CA ASN A 180 -10.90 21.79 33.11
C ASN A 180 -12.02 21.55 32.11
N LEU A 181 -12.28 20.30 31.75
CA LEU A 181 -13.36 19.95 30.83
C LEU A 181 -14.76 20.30 31.40
N THR A 182 -14.93 20.17 32.70
CA THR A 182 -16.18 20.56 33.38
C THR A 182 -16.42 22.06 33.29
N GLU A 183 -15.39 22.88 33.50
CA GLU A 183 -15.48 24.35 33.35
C GLU A 183 -15.82 24.74 31.89
N LEU A 184 -15.29 24.01 30.90
CA LEU A 184 -15.58 24.22 29.49
C LEU A 184 -16.96 23.67 29.05
N GLY A 185 -17.70 22.94 29.91
CA GLY A 185 -18.98 22.34 29.63
C GLY A 185 -18.90 21.19 28.63
N ILE A 186 -17.73 20.56 28.44
CA ILE A 186 -17.49 19.43 27.55
C ILE A 186 -16.96 18.22 28.31
N ALA A 187 -17.08 17.03 27.73
CA ALA A 187 -16.56 15.79 28.30
C ALA A 187 -16.17 14.79 27.21
N TYR A 188 -15.21 13.89 27.48
CA TYR A 188 -15.07 12.64 26.72
C TYR A 188 -16.17 11.64 27.17
N GLU A 189 -16.39 10.59 26.41
CA GLU A 189 -17.57 9.73 26.56
C GLU A 189 -17.67 9.09 27.94
N GLY A 190 -16.61 8.48 28.48
CA GLY A 190 -16.60 7.85 29.80
C GLY A 190 -16.86 8.84 30.94
N MET A 191 -16.25 10.03 30.88
CA MET A 191 -16.49 11.10 31.84
C MET A 191 -17.96 11.52 31.83
N LEU A 192 -18.55 11.67 30.64
CA LEU A 192 -19.94 12.00 30.47
C LEU A 192 -20.85 10.94 31.12
N TYR A 193 -20.58 9.67 30.85
CA TYR A 193 -21.35 8.54 31.37
C TYR A 193 -21.26 8.46 32.91
N ARG A 194 -20.05 8.57 33.45
CA ARG A 194 -19.84 8.56 34.90
C ARG A 194 -20.56 9.70 35.61
N ASN A 195 -20.48 10.92 35.08
CA ASN A 195 -21.14 12.09 35.64
C ASN A 195 -22.67 11.93 35.62
N VAL A 196 -23.24 11.32 34.55
CA VAL A 196 -24.69 11.02 34.50
C VAL A 196 -25.07 10.05 35.63
N ILE A 197 -24.32 9.00 35.86
CA ILE A 197 -24.64 8.01 36.91
C ILE A 197 -24.52 8.58 38.29
N GLU A 198 -23.49 9.39 38.55
CA GLU A 198 -23.27 10.03 39.84
C GLU A 198 -24.40 11.02 40.21
N GLN A 199 -25.01 11.66 39.20
CA GLN A 199 -26.05 12.69 39.38
C GLN A 199 -27.48 12.19 39.03
N LEU A 200 -27.65 10.92 38.66
CA LEU A 200 -28.92 10.39 38.16
C LEU A 200 -30.00 10.42 39.25
N ASP A 201 -31.05 11.21 39.01
CA ASP A 201 -32.34 11.17 39.73
C ASP A 201 -33.36 10.44 38.83
N THR A 202 -33.80 9.26 39.27
CA THR A 202 -34.72 8.43 38.51
C THR A 202 -36.13 9.01 38.42
N ASP A 203 -36.52 9.93 39.37
CA ASP A 203 -37.83 10.53 39.36
C ASP A 203 -37.98 11.62 38.30
N GLN A 204 -36.86 12.25 37.90
CA GLN A 204 -36.86 13.27 36.85
C GLN A 204 -36.76 12.72 35.42
N LEU A 205 -36.73 11.39 35.26
CA LEU A 205 -36.64 10.78 33.95
C LEU A 205 -37.92 10.94 33.13
N LYS A 206 -37.75 11.27 31.83
CA LYS A 206 -38.83 11.63 30.90
C LYS A 206 -39.83 10.51 30.64
N TYR A 207 -39.34 9.27 30.54
CA TYR A 207 -40.13 8.11 30.12
C TYR A 207 -40.53 7.26 31.33
N ASP A 208 -41.71 6.62 31.24
CA ASP A 208 -42.18 5.74 32.29
C ASP A 208 -41.46 4.40 32.28
N LYS A 209 -41.06 3.92 31.10
CA LYS A 209 -40.33 2.67 30.91
C LYS A 209 -39.18 2.84 29.95
N TYR A 210 -38.03 2.29 30.33
CA TYR A 210 -36.78 2.15 29.55
C TYR A 210 -36.62 0.68 29.20
N ILE A 211 -36.60 0.37 27.93
CA ILE A 211 -36.62 -1.00 27.40
C ILE A 211 -35.27 -1.27 26.75
N PHE A 212 -34.47 -2.09 27.39
CA PHE A 212 -33.12 -2.43 26.94
C PHE A 212 -33.17 -3.69 26.09
N VAL A 213 -32.71 -3.59 24.81
CA VAL A 213 -32.89 -4.67 23.83
C VAL A 213 -31.57 -5.08 23.22
N GLY A 214 -31.17 -6.35 23.39
CA GLY A 214 -30.08 -7.01 22.71
C GLY A 214 -28.68 -6.52 23.09
N PHE A 215 -28.49 -6.20 24.36
CA PHE A 215 -27.17 -5.96 24.94
C PHE A 215 -26.44 -7.29 25.21
N ASN A 216 -25.11 -7.20 25.39
CA ASN A 216 -24.30 -8.37 25.74
C ASN A 216 -23.34 -8.02 26.89
N VAL A 217 -22.17 -7.46 26.59
CA VAL A 217 -21.22 -7.02 27.60
C VAL A 217 -21.62 -5.62 28.05
N LEU A 218 -21.77 -5.46 29.35
CA LEU A 218 -22.02 -4.15 29.99
C LEU A 218 -20.75 -3.68 30.68
N ASN A 219 -20.40 -2.42 30.48
CA ASN A 219 -19.43 -1.78 31.38
C ASN A 219 -20.08 -1.46 32.73
N LYS A 220 -19.27 -1.03 33.71
CA LYS A 220 -19.76 -0.82 35.06
C LYS A 220 -20.81 0.30 35.12
N VAL A 221 -20.59 1.40 34.34
CA VAL A 221 -21.54 2.51 34.25
C VAL A 221 -22.91 2.06 33.71
N GLU A 222 -22.90 1.26 32.64
CA GLU A 222 -24.14 0.72 32.05
C GLU A 222 -24.86 -0.23 33.04
N SER A 223 -24.11 -1.10 33.72
CA SER A 223 -24.65 -2.01 34.69
C SER A 223 -25.30 -1.25 35.87
N ASP A 224 -24.62 -0.22 36.39
CA ASP A 224 -25.15 0.61 37.48
C ASP A 224 -26.38 1.41 37.04
N PHE A 225 -26.41 1.88 35.76
CA PHE A 225 -27.57 2.52 35.19
C PHE A 225 -28.79 1.59 35.13
N PHE A 226 -28.58 0.38 34.63
CA PHE A 226 -29.62 -0.65 34.52
C PHE A 226 -30.15 -1.01 35.90
N ARG A 227 -29.27 -1.14 36.88
CA ARG A 227 -29.67 -1.44 38.28
C ARG A 227 -30.53 -0.33 38.86
N LYS A 228 -30.12 0.94 38.77
CA LYS A 228 -30.89 2.08 39.27
C LYS A 228 -32.30 2.14 38.64
N LEU A 229 -32.44 1.89 37.33
CA LEU A 229 -33.72 1.87 36.66
C LEU A 229 -34.57 0.65 37.01
N LYS A 230 -33.96 -0.51 37.20
CA LYS A 230 -34.62 -1.72 37.67
C LYS A 230 -35.19 -1.50 39.06
N ASP A 231 -34.42 -0.96 39.99
CA ASP A 231 -34.83 -0.71 41.38
C ASP A 231 -35.95 0.34 41.44
N ALA A 232 -35.93 1.32 40.53
CA ALA A 232 -37.04 2.27 40.37
C ALA A 232 -38.27 1.69 39.63
N GLY A 233 -38.27 0.44 39.24
CA GLY A 233 -39.34 -0.22 38.48
C GLY A 233 -39.55 0.36 37.07
N LYS A 234 -38.57 1.03 36.51
CA LYS A 234 -38.65 1.71 35.21
C LYS A 234 -37.93 0.96 34.06
N ALA A 235 -37.31 -0.21 34.28
CA ALA A 235 -36.62 -0.97 33.29
C ALA A 235 -37.32 -2.27 32.88
N LEU A 236 -37.21 -2.62 31.59
CA LEU A 236 -37.51 -3.93 31.03
C LEU A 236 -36.29 -4.39 30.23
N PHE A 237 -35.95 -5.70 30.31
CA PHE A 237 -34.71 -6.25 29.68
C PHE A 237 -35.05 -7.37 28.69
N TYR A 238 -34.56 -7.24 27.48
CA TYR A 238 -34.68 -8.23 26.42
C TYR A 238 -33.28 -8.63 25.94
N TRP A 239 -32.84 -9.80 26.43
CA TRP A 239 -31.51 -10.37 26.09
C TRP A 239 -31.68 -11.36 24.94
N ASP A 240 -30.82 -11.28 23.95
CA ASP A 240 -30.73 -12.24 22.85
C ASP A 240 -29.62 -13.22 23.10
N TYR A 241 -29.93 -14.47 23.36
CA TYR A 241 -28.94 -15.51 23.67
C TYR A 241 -29.45 -16.88 23.18
N ASP A 242 -28.61 -17.91 23.32
CA ASP A 242 -29.02 -19.30 23.15
C ASP A 242 -28.49 -20.17 24.31
N ILE A 243 -29.28 -21.18 24.69
CA ILE A 243 -28.95 -22.14 25.76
C ILE A 243 -27.65 -22.86 25.43
N PHE A 244 -27.35 -23.07 24.14
CA PHE A 244 -26.12 -23.73 23.69
C PHE A 244 -24.88 -23.12 24.31
N TYR A 245 -24.70 -21.81 24.28
CA TYR A 245 -23.50 -21.15 24.80
C TYR A 245 -23.68 -20.53 26.20
N THR A 246 -24.88 -20.53 26.76
CA THR A 246 -25.09 -20.02 28.12
C THR A 246 -25.18 -21.09 29.20
N GLN A 247 -25.60 -22.33 28.90
CA GLN A 247 -25.79 -23.39 29.88
C GLN A 247 -24.80 -24.54 29.79
N GLN A 248 -23.79 -24.49 28.92
CA GLN A 248 -22.77 -25.53 28.84
C GLN A 248 -21.95 -25.67 30.14
N ILE A 249 -21.53 -26.90 30.49
CA ILE A 249 -20.67 -27.19 31.64
C ILE A 249 -19.31 -26.53 31.54
N LYS A 250 -18.78 -26.36 30.32
CA LYS A 250 -17.55 -25.58 30.03
C LYS A 250 -17.92 -24.13 29.77
N LYS A 251 -17.09 -23.21 30.28
CA LYS A 251 -17.23 -21.75 29.93
C LYS A 251 -17.10 -21.57 28.42
N HIS A 252 -18.20 -21.13 27.79
CA HIS A 252 -18.21 -20.74 26.39
C HIS A 252 -18.07 -19.22 26.29
N GLU A 253 -17.10 -18.72 25.55
CA GLU A 253 -16.77 -17.28 25.48
C GLU A 253 -17.99 -16.41 25.14
N ALA A 254 -18.85 -16.84 24.20
CA ALA A 254 -20.04 -16.07 23.79
C ALA A 254 -21.08 -15.89 24.93
N GLY A 255 -21.13 -16.79 25.90
CA GLY A 255 -22.10 -16.77 27.00
C GLY A 255 -21.57 -16.21 28.33
N GLU A 256 -20.27 -15.93 28.41
CA GLU A 256 -19.60 -15.63 29.69
C GLU A 256 -20.24 -14.45 30.45
N PHE A 257 -20.45 -13.33 29.76
CA PHE A 257 -21.02 -12.13 30.37
C PHE A 257 -22.55 -12.16 30.46
N LEU A 258 -23.19 -12.87 29.54
CA LEU A 258 -24.66 -13.00 29.51
C LEU A 258 -25.21 -13.75 30.71
N LYS A 259 -24.52 -14.78 31.21
CA LYS A 259 -24.95 -15.50 32.41
C LYS A 259 -25.16 -14.55 33.60
N ARG A 260 -24.15 -13.74 33.87
CA ARG A 260 -24.20 -12.73 34.94
C ARG A 260 -25.29 -11.71 34.71
N ASN A 261 -25.44 -11.23 33.48
CA ASN A 261 -26.46 -10.23 33.15
C ASN A 261 -27.88 -10.82 33.29
N LEU A 262 -28.13 -12.08 32.91
CA LEU A 262 -29.41 -12.75 33.07
C LEU A 262 -29.79 -12.96 34.54
N GLU A 263 -28.81 -13.24 35.41
CA GLU A 263 -29.02 -13.37 36.86
C GLU A 263 -29.39 -12.03 37.49
N GLU A 264 -28.70 -10.97 37.10
CA GLU A 264 -28.90 -9.63 37.67
C GLU A 264 -30.10 -8.92 37.05
N PHE A 265 -30.34 -9.07 35.75
CA PHE A 265 -31.38 -8.41 34.97
C PHE A 265 -32.20 -9.48 34.21
N PRO A 266 -33.21 -10.08 34.84
CA PRO A 266 -33.99 -11.15 34.21
C PRO A 266 -34.58 -10.76 32.86
N ASN A 267 -34.53 -11.71 31.89
CA ASN A 267 -35.12 -11.51 30.57
C ASN A 267 -36.65 -11.50 30.63
N GLU A 268 -37.31 -10.62 29.92
CA GLU A 268 -38.75 -10.55 29.81
C GLU A 268 -39.37 -11.70 28.99
N LEU A 269 -38.59 -12.26 28.05
CA LEU A 269 -39.02 -13.37 27.20
C LEU A 269 -38.75 -14.71 27.88
N PRO A 270 -39.60 -15.71 27.72
CA PRO A 270 -39.44 -17.06 28.25
C PRO A 270 -38.21 -17.75 27.65
N GLU A 271 -37.51 -18.54 28.46
CA GLU A 271 -36.32 -19.32 28.06
C GLU A 271 -36.56 -20.25 26.86
N SER A 272 -37.80 -20.71 26.67
CA SER A 272 -38.17 -21.61 25.59
C SER A 272 -37.91 -21.06 24.19
N PHE A 273 -37.80 -19.73 24.01
CA PHE A 273 -37.44 -19.09 22.74
C PHE A 273 -35.96 -19.12 22.41
N PHE A 274 -35.10 -19.54 23.34
CA PHE A 274 -33.63 -19.42 23.24
C PHE A 274 -32.93 -20.77 23.09
N ASN A 275 -33.49 -21.73 22.33
CA ASN A 275 -32.89 -23.03 22.03
C ASN A 275 -32.90 -23.32 20.52
N THR A 276 -32.66 -22.28 19.71
CA THR A 276 -32.71 -22.34 18.25
C THR A 276 -31.39 -22.82 17.60
N PHE A 277 -30.29 -22.75 18.34
CA PHE A 277 -28.99 -23.15 17.82
C PHE A 277 -28.95 -24.64 17.48
N LYS A 278 -29.64 -25.49 18.21
CA LYS A 278 -29.69 -26.94 17.97
C LYS A 278 -30.63 -27.38 16.84
N GLU A 279 -31.45 -26.46 16.30
CA GLU A 279 -32.27 -26.75 15.14
C GLU A 279 -31.42 -27.12 13.92
N SER A 280 -31.96 -27.93 12.98
CA SER A 280 -31.21 -28.36 11.79
C SER A 280 -30.75 -27.16 10.95
N LYS A 281 -29.43 -27.11 10.70
CA LYS A 281 -28.78 -26.07 9.89
C LYS A 281 -27.94 -26.69 8.79
N LYS A 282 -27.91 -26.04 7.63
CA LYS A 282 -27.00 -26.37 6.53
C LYS A 282 -25.78 -25.47 6.62
N ILE A 283 -24.64 -26.00 7.07
CA ILE A 283 -23.42 -25.21 7.25
C ILE A 283 -22.34 -25.67 6.25
N ARG A 284 -21.84 -24.70 5.49
CA ARG A 284 -20.78 -24.93 4.51
C ARG A 284 -19.55 -24.06 4.85
N TYR A 285 -18.38 -24.69 4.93
CA TYR A 285 -17.09 -24.01 5.03
C TYR A 285 -16.42 -24.06 3.67
N ILE A 286 -16.09 -22.89 3.14
CA ILE A 286 -15.50 -22.77 1.81
C ILE A 286 -14.15 -22.05 1.94
N SER A 287 -13.08 -22.76 1.59
CA SER A 287 -11.76 -22.15 1.49
C SER A 287 -11.57 -21.56 0.08
N ALA A 288 -11.08 -20.33 0.00
CA ALA A 288 -10.78 -19.64 -1.24
C ALA A 288 -9.30 -19.23 -1.30
N SER A 289 -8.71 -19.25 -2.48
CA SER A 289 -7.31 -18.84 -2.65
C SER A 289 -7.10 -17.34 -2.49
N THR A 290 -8.13 -16.51 -2.74
CA THR A 290 -8.08 -15.05 -2.63
C THR A 290 -9.41 -14.49 -2.14
N GLU A 291 -9.38 -13.31 -1.54
CA GLU A 291 -10.58 -12.59 -1.14
C GLU A 291 -11.49 -12.26 -2.34
N ASN A 292 -10.90 -11.90 -3.49
CA ASN A 292 -11.68 -11.63 -4.71
C ASN A 292 -12.42 -12.89 -5.22
N ALA A 293 -11.84 -14.08 -5.05
CA ALA A 293 -12.52 -15.34 -5.38
C ALA A 293 -13.77 -15.55 -4.51
N GLN A 294 -13.72 -15.15 -3.24
CA GLN A 294 -14.89 -15.20 -2.36
C GLN A 294 -16.03 -14.29 -2.86
N ALA A 295 -15.72 -13.05 -3.27
CA ALA A 295 -16.72 -12.15 -3.84
C ALA A 295 -17.34 -12.73 -5.13
N ARG A 296 -16.52 -13.33 -5.99
CA ARG A 296 -16.99 -13.96 -7.25
C ARG A 296 -17.82 -15.23 -7.05
N PHE A 297 -17.80 -15.84 -5.87
CA PHE A 297 -18.68 -16.97 -5.52
C PHE A 297 -20.13 -16.53 -5.29
N LEU A 298 -20.35 -15.25 -4.96
CA LEU A 298 -21.65 -14.72 -4.56
C LEU A 298 -22.79 -14.96 -5.58
N PRO A 299 -22.61 -14.79 -6.91
CA PRO A 299 -23.66 -15.11 -7.88
C PRO A 299 -24.18 -16.55 -7.80
N GLY A 300 -23.25 -17.49 -7.62
CA GLY A 300 -23.60 -18.91 -7.43
C GLY A 300 -24.37 -19.17 -6.14
N TRP A 301 -23.98 -18.52 -5.05
CA TRP A 301 -24.68 -18.61 -3.77
C TRP A 301 -26.09 -18.01 -3.87
N ILE A 302 -26.24 -16.82 -4.46
CA ILE A 302 -27.54 -16.18 -4.65
C ILE A 302 -28.46 -17.10 -5.49
N LYS A 303 -27.94 -17.66 -6.59
CA LYS A 303 -28.71 -18.59 -7.42
C LYS A 303 -29.17 -19.83 -6.66
N ALA A 304 -28.31 -20.37 -5.78
CA ALA A 304 -28.64 -21.57 -4.98
C ALA A 304 -29.73 -21.32 -3.94
N ILE A 305 -29.79 -20.12 -3.32
CA ILE A 305 -30.84 -19.80 -2.34
C ILE A 305 -32.15 -19.37 -2.98
N THR A 306 -32.15 -18.98 -4.27
CA THR A 306 -33.35 -18.51 -4.97
C THR A 306 -34.16 -19.63 -5.64
N ASN A 307 -33.69 -20.89 -5.59
CA ASN A 307 -34.30 -22.06 -6.22
C ASN A 307 -34.87 -21.76 -7.62
N ASP A 308 -34.00 -21.69 -8.58
CA ASP A 308 -34.23 -21.76 -10.03
C ASP A 308 -35.67 -21.36 -10.47
N HIS A 309 -35.87 -20.12 -10.98
CA HIS A 309 -37.07 -19.62 -11.69
C HIS A 309 -38.16 -18.82 -10.95
N SER A 310 -38.11 -18.54 -9.67
CA SER A 310 -39.03 -17.54 -9.08
C SER A 310 -38.33 -16.21 -8.91
N GLN A 311 -38.90 -15.11 -9.40
CA GLN A 311 -38.48 -13.75 -9.01
C GLN A 311 -38.44 -13.68 -7.48
N ILE A 312 -37.30 -13.24 -6.93
CA ILE A 312 -37.17 -13.02 -5.50
C ILE A 312 -38.18 -11.90 -5.14
N THR A 313 -39.17 -12.17 -4.30
CA THR A 313 -40.07 -11.13 -3.81
C THR A 313 -39.33 -10.24 -2.83
N VAL A 314 -39.66 -8.94 -2.76
CA VAL A 314 -39.02 -7.96 -1.85
C VAL A 314 -38.96 -8.46 -0.40
N GLU A 315 -39.95 -9.18 0.05
CA GLU A 315 -40.03 -9.77 1.41
C GLU A 315 -38.98 -10.87 1.61
N LYS A 316 -38.72 -11.69 0.60
CA LYS A 316 -37.71 -12.77 0.66
C LYS A 316 -36.29 -12.25 0.51
N GLU A 317 -36.06 -11.11 -0.13
CA GLU A 317 -34.74 -10.47 -0.22
C GLU A 317 -34.18 -10.13 1.16
N LYS A 318 -35.04 -9.67 2.11
CA LYS A 318 -34.67 -9.31 3.48
C LYS A 318 -34.13 -10.48 4.33
N GLU A 319 -34.52 -11.71 3.95
CA GLU A 319 -34.05 -12.92 4.66
C GLU A 319 -32.57 -13.27 4.36
N ASN A 320 -31.94 -12.56 3.42
CA ASN A 320 -30.60 -12.84 2.92
C ASN A 320 -29.59 -11.79 3.38
N ALA A 321 -28.48 -12.23 3.93
CA ALA A 321 -27.39 -11.33 4.32
C ALA A 321 -26.03 -11.79 3.80
N VAL A 322 -25.27 -10.81 3.29
CA VAL A 322 -23.85 -10.91 2.96
C VAL A 322 -23.09 -10.13 4.01
N VAL A 323 -22.31 -10.82 4.84
CA VAL A 323 -21.58 -10.22 5.94
C VAL A 323 -20.08 -10.20 5.61
N LEU A 324 -19.45 -9.04 5.75
CA LEU A 324 -18.05 -8.82 5.46
C LEU A 324 -17.27 -8.68 6.75
N CYS A 325 -16.33 -9.62 7.03
CA CYS A 325 -15.37 -9.44 8.11
C CYS A 325 -14.26 -8.44 7.71
N ASN A 326 -13.91 -8.42 6.40
CA ASN A 326 -13.07 -7.39 5.79
C ASN A 326 -13.93 -6.45 4.95
N GLU A 327 -14.16 -5.23 5.43
CA GLU A 327 -14.99 -4.22 4.75
C GLU A 327 -14.40 -3.74 3.41
N ALA A 328 -13.10 -3.97 3.17
CA ALA A 328 -12.46 -3.65 1.89
C ALA A 328 -13.03 -4.45 0.70
N LEU A 329 -13.72 -5.58 0.96
CA LEU A 329 -14.40 -6.37 -0.05
C LEU A 329 -15.73 -5.77 -0.55
N LEU A 330 -16.17 -4.65 -0.02
CA LEU A 330 -17.46 -4.07 -0.39
C LEU A 330 -17.59 -3.87 -1.91
N LEU A 331 -16.63 -3.25 -2.57
CA LEU A 331 -16.68 -3.02 -4.03
C LEU A 331 -16.67 -4.33 -4.85
N PRO A 332 -15.74 -5.28 -4.63
CA PRO A 332 -15.79 -6.59 -5.27
C PRO A 332 -17.11 -7.30 -5.09
N VAL A 333 -17.73 -7.22 -3.91
CA VAL A 333 -19.03 -7.82 -3.61
C VAL A 333 -20.15 -7.13 -4.40
N LEU A 334 -20.21 -5.80 -4.42
CA LEU A 334 -21.21 -5.06 -5.18
C LEU A 334 -21.15 -5.34 -6.68
N HIS A 335 -19.94 -5.44 -7.23
CA HIS A 335 -19.75 -5.81 -8.64
C HIS A 335 -20.09 -7.27 -8.95
N SER A 336 -20.16 -8.13 -7.92
CA SER A 336 -20.49 -9.54 -8.08
C SER A 336 -21.97 -9.84 -7.86
N ILE A 337 -22.76 -8.89 -7.36
CA ILE A 337 -24.20 -9.09 -7.20
C ILE A 337 -24.85 -9.13 -8.58
N PRO A 338 -25.66 -10.19 -8.92
CA PRO A 338 -26.36 -10.28 -10.18
C PRO A 338 -27.40 -9.17 -10.35
N GLN A 339 -27.64 -8.75 -11.60
CA GLN A 339 -28.60 -7.69 -11.94
C GLN A 339 -30.07 -8.07 -11.62
N GLU A 340 -30.34 -9.35 -11.43
CA GLU A 340 -31.64 -9.88 -11.03
C GLU A 340 -32.03 -9.51 -9.60
N VAL A 341 -31.05 -9.21 -8.74
CA VAL A 341 -31.25 -8.68 -7.38
C VAL A 341 -31.55 -7.19 -7.49
N LYS A 342 -32.82 -6.82 -7.35
CA LYS A 342 -33.27 -5.43 -7.58
C LYS A 342 -32.94 -4.48 -6.45
N ASN A 343 -33.00 -4.98 -5.21
CA ASN A 343 -32.82 -4.15 -4.02
C ASN A 343 -31.69 -4.70 -3.17
N VAL A 344 -30.69 -3.86 -2.92
CA VAL A 344 -29.57 -4.14 -2.05
C VAL A 344 -29.42 -3.02 -1.05
N ASN A 345 -29.45 -3.34 0.22
CA ASN A 345 -29.20 -2.39 1.29
C ASN A 345 -27.75 -2.55 1.78
N ILE A 346 -26.96 -1.50 1.59
CA ILE A 346 -25.57 -1.45 2.06
C ILE A 346 -25.55 -0.70 3.37
N THR A 347 -25.12 -1.36 4.42
CA THR A 347 -25.20 -0.80 5.77
C THR A 347 -23.90 -0.23 6.29
N MET A 348 -22.80 -0.65 5.71
CA MET A 348 -21.47 -0.10 5.99
C MET A 348 -21.24 1.13 5.12
N GLY A 349 -20.52 2.11 5.64
CA GLY A 349 -20.11 3.25 4.84
C GLY A 349 -18.97 2.86 3.90
N PHE A 350 -18.90 3.53 2.74
CA PHE A 350 -17.74 3.39 1.86
C PHE A 350 -16.51 4.08 2.47
N PRO A 351 -15.37 3.40 2.65
CA PRO A 351 -14.19 4.02 3.23
C PRO A 351 -13.69 5.20 2.39
N LEU A 352 -13.62 6.39 2.97
CA LEU A 352 -13.14 7.58 2.27
C LEU A 352 -11.69 7.41 1.78
N ALA A 353 -10.90 6.59 2.46
CA ALA A 353 -9.55 6.21 2.06
C ALA A 353 -9.46 5.51 0.70
N GLN A 354 -10.54 4.91 0.21
CA GLN A 354 -10.61 4.23 -1.10
C GLN A 354 -11.09 5.15 -2.23
N THR A 355 -11.29 6.44 -1.95
CA THR A 355 -11.76 7.40 -2.95
C THR A 355 -10.62 8.13 -3.65
N PRO A 356 -10.82 8.58 -4.90
CA PRO A 356 -9.82 9.38 -5.61
C PRO A 356 -9.46 10.69 -4.89
N VAL A 357 -10.37 11.30 -4.12
CA VAL A 357 -10.07 12.52 -3.38
C VAL A 357 -9.04 12.29 -2.29
N TYR A 358 -9.05 11.15 -1.63
CA TYR A 358 -8.05 10.80 -0.63
C TYR A 358 -6.66 10.66 -1.24
N SER A 359 -6.54 9.93 -2.36
CA SER A 359 -5.25 9.79 -3.05
C SER A 359 -4.73 11.13 -3.56
N PHE A 360 -5.63 12.01 -4.04
CA PHE A 360 -5.28 13.35 -4.47
C PHE A 360 -4.76 14.21 -3.30
N ILE A 361 -5.48 14.26 -2.19
CA ILE A 361 -5.06 15.01 -0.99
C ILE A 361 -3.69 14.53 -0.50
N ASN A 362 -3.46 13.23 -0.46
CA ASN A 362 -2.16 12.68 -0.06
C ASN A 362 -1.05 13.08 -1.03
N ALA A 363 -1.29 13.01 -2.34
CA ALA A 363 -0.32 13.43 -3.36
C ALA A 363 -0.01 14.94 -3.25
N VAL A 364 -1.03 15.77 -3.00
CA VAL A 364 -0.87 17.22 -2.78
C VAL A 364 -0.07 17.51 -1.50
N MET A 365 -0.39 16.83 -0.42
CA MET A 365 0.36 16.97 0.82
C MET A 365 1.81 16.53 0.64
N GLU A 366 2.06 15.40 -0.06
CA GLU A 366 3.42 14.96 -0.38
C GLU A 366 4.16 15.99 -1.24
N LEU A 367 3.49 16.55 -2.25
CA LEU A 367 4.06 17.61 -3.12
C LEU A 367 4.55 18.81 -2.30
N GLN A 368 3.77 19.27 -1.33
CA GLN A 368 4.06 20.48 -0.56
C GLN A 368 4.99 20.24 0.64
N THR A 369 5.06 19.01 1.19
CA THR A 369 5.91 18.67 2.35
C THR A 369 7.28 18.16 1.94
N ASN A 370 7.31 17.03 1.21
CA ASN A 370 8.54 16.34 0.82
C ASN A 370 8.94 16.64 -0.62
N GLY A 371 7.97 16.95 -1.47
CA GLY A 371 8.19 17.21 -2.89
C GLY A 371 8.78 18.59 -3.18
N TYR A 372 8.49 19.60 -2.36
CA TYR A 372 9.05 20.93 -2.50
C TYR A 372 10.31 21.11 -1.64
N ARG A 373 11.42 21.44 -2.28
CA ARG A 373 12.71 21.71 -1.66
C ARG A 373 12.88 23.21 -1.47
N SER A 374 12.69 23.69 -0.26
CA SER A 374 12.78 25.13 0.07
C SER A 374 14.18 25.72 -0.10
N ASP A 375 15.24 24.91 0.01
CA ASP A 375 16.64 25.27 -0.19
C ASP A 375 16.96 25.64 -1.63
N THR A 376 16.35 24.94 -2.60
CA THR A 376 16.56 25.15 -4.05
C THR A 376 15.38 25.81 -4.75
N GLY A 377 14.22 25.89 -4.11
CA GLY A 377 12.99 26.43 -4.69
C GLY A 377 12.40 25.54 -5.80
N ARG A 378 12.71 24.22 -5.81
CA ARG A 378 12.34 23.27 -6.84
C ARG A 378 11.46 22.16 -6.29
N PHE A 379 10.66 21.53 -7.16
CA PHE A 379 9.92 20.32 -6.86
C PHE A 379 10.72 19.07 -7.27
N THR A 380 10.46 17.93 -6.63
CA THR A 380 10.94 16.61 -7.09
C THR A 380 10.02 16.11 -8.21
N TYR A 381 10.60 15.51 -9.24
CA TYR A 381 9.83 14.94 -10.36
C TYR A 381 8.81 13.88 -9.89
N GLU A 382 9.18 13.02 -8.94
CA GLU A 382 8.30 11.96 -8.43
C GLU A 382 6.99 12.53 -7.89
N ALA A 383 7.06 13.57 -7.06
CA ALA A 383 5.87 14.21 -6.49
C ALA A 383 5.07 14.95 -7.59
N VAL A 384 5.74 15.62 -8.53
CA VAL A 384 5.10 16.29 -9.67
C VAL A 384 4.43 15.31 -10.60
N SER A 385 5.12 14.21 -11.00
CA SER A 385 4.56 13.18 -11.87
C SER A 385 3.36 12.47 -11.26
N ALA A 386 3.43 12.15 -9.95
CA ALA A 386 2.32 11.53 -9.23
C ALA A 386 1.04 12.39 -9.32
N ILE A 387 1.16 13.70 -9.14
CA ILE A 387 0.01 14.60 -9.18
C ILE A 387 -0.43 14.92 -10.62
N LEU A 388 0.48 15.06 -11.59
CA LEU A 388 0.14 15.28 -12.99
C LEU A 388 -0.60 14.09 -13.60
N LYS A 389 -0.25 12.86 -13.22
CA LYS A 389 -0.92 11.62 -13.66
C LYS A 389 -2.24 11.36 -12.95
N HIS A 390 -2.55 12.10 -11.88
CA HIS A 390 -3.78 11.88 -11.13
C HIS A 390 -5.02 12.21 -11.98
N PRO A 391 -6.09 11.38 -11.95
CA PRO A 391 -7.29 11.58 -12.79
C PRO A 391 -7.92 12.98 -12.66
N TYR A 392 -7.96 13.55 -11.47
CA TYR A 392 -8.50 14.89 -11.27
C TYR A 392 -7.67 15.97 -11.95
N THR A 393 -6.35 15.86 -11.90
CA THR A 393 -5.46 16.80 -12.59
C THR A 393 -5.62 16.71 -14.09
N GLN A 394 -5.70 15.49 -14.64
CA GLN A 394 -5.92 15.26 -16.08
C GLN A 394 -7.27 15.80 -16.59
N GLN A 395 -8.30 15.79 -15.74
CA GLN A 395 -9.64 16.32 -16.10
C GLN A 395 -9.72 17.85 -15.98
N LEU A 396 -8.98 18.47 -15.07
CA LEU A 396 -9.01 19.91 -14.82
C LEU A 396 -8.02 20.69 -15.68
N SER A 397 -6.96 20.03 -16.15
CA SER A 397 -5.92 20.66 -16.99
C SER A 397 -5.62 19.80 -18.22
N SER A 398 -5.83 20.39 -19.41
CA SER A 398 -5.41 19.77 -20.68
C SER A 398 -3.88 19.79 -20.86
N HIS A 399 -3.16 20.59 -20.09
CA HIS A 399 -1.70 20.70 -20.12
C HIS A 399 -0.99 19.65 -19.26
N ALA A 400 -1.68 18.98 -18.32
CA ALA A 400 -1.07 18.02 -17.39
C ALA A 400 -0.35 16.87 -18.10
N GLY A 401 -0.98 16.24 -19.08
CA GLY A 401 -0.39 15.13 -19.83
C GLY A 401 0.78 15.53 -20.75
N PRO A 402 0.67 16.60 -21.55
CA PRO A 402 1.80 17.16 -22.30
C PRO A 402 2.99 17.53 -21.42
N LEU A 403 2.75 18.22 -20.31
CA LEU A 403 3.79 18.66 -19.37
C LEU A 403 4.53 17.46 -18.75
N GLU A 404 3.80 16.41 -18.34
CA GLU A 404 4.41 15.20 -17.79
C GLU A 404 5.33 14.53 -18.81
N ARG A 405 4.90 14.43 -20.08
CA ARG A 405 5.73 13.89 -21.18
C ARG A 405 6.97 14.74 -21.44
N GLU A 406 6.84 16.06 -21.44
CA GLU A 406 7.96 17.00 -21.61
C GLU A 406 9.01 16.81 -20.50
N LEU A 407 8.57 16.77 -19.23
CA LEU A 407 9.46 16.55 -18.09
C LEU A 407 10.18 15.19 -18.18
N THR A 408 9.48 14.15 -18.64
CA THR A 408 10.06 12.82 -18.87
C THR A 408 11.11 12.83 -20.00
N GLN A 409 10.78 13.41 -21.15
CA GLN A 409 11.69 13.46 -22.29
C GLN A 409 12.95 14.30 -22.03
N THR A 410 12.81 15.37 -21.24
CA THR A 410 13.93 16.23 -20.85
C THR A 410 14.67 15.76 -19.59
N ASN A 411 14.29 14.62 -19.02
CA ASN A 411 14.83 14.08 -17.76
C ASN A 411 14.88 15.12 -16.64
N ARG A 412 13.79 15.86 -16.45
CA ARG A 412 13.70 16.98 -15.52
C ARG A 412 13.34 16.51 -14.11
N PHE A 413 14.31 16.02 -13.33
CA PHE A 413 14.02 15.49 -11.98
C PHE A 413 13.87 16.56 -10.89
N TYR A 414 14.23 17.83 -11.15
CA TYR A 414 13.98 18.96 -10.24
C TYR A 414 13.37 20.16 -11.00
N PRO A 415 12.08 20.07 -11.41
CA PRO A 415 11.45 21.19 -12.13
C PRO A 415 11.22 22.41 -11.23
N LEU A 416 11.31 23.59 -11.82
CA LEU A 416 10.98 24.86 -11.17
C LEU A 416 9.45 25.07 -11.14
N PRO A 417 8.90 25.76 -10.13
CA PRO A 417 7.47 26.12 -10.12
C PRO A 417 7.02 26.86 -11.38
N SER A 418 7.88 27.72 -11.98
CA SER A 418 7.59 28.45 -13.21
C SER A 418 7.43 27.56 -14.42
N GLU A 419 8.10 26.42 -14.49
CA GLU A 419 8.00 25.44 -15.58
C GLU A 419 6.68 24.66 -15.52
N LEU A 420 6.09 24.53 -14.32
CA LEU A 420 4.91 23.72 -14.04
C LEU A 420 3.59 24.50 -14.19
N LYS A 421 3.61 25.85 -14.13
CA LYS A 421 2.44 26.72 -14.12
C LYS A 421 1.96 27.01 -15.53
N GLN A 422 1.35 26.02 -16.20
CA GLN A 422 0.91 26.12 -17.62
C GLN A 422 -0.53 26.67 -17.78
N ASP A 423 -1.35 26.58 -16.73
CA ASP A 423 -2.71 27.10 -16.66
C ASP A 423 -3.08 27.53 -15.22
N ASP A 424 -4.29 28.04 -15.00
CA ASP A 424 -4.73 28.55 -13.69
C ASP A 424 -4.78 27.44 -12.63
N PHE A 425 -5.23 26.22 -13.02
CA PHE A 425 -5.29 25.09 -12.08
C PHE A 425 -3.88 24.61 -11.70
N LEU A 426 -3.00 24.43 -12.67
CA LEU A 426 -1.60 24.06 -12.42
C LEU A 426 -0.85 25.17 -11.69
N THR A 427 -1.20 26.44 -11.91
CA THR A 427 -0.65 27.57 -11.15
C THR A 427 -1.04 27.48 -9.68
N THR A 428 -2.31 27.20 -9.39
CA THR A 428 -2.74 26.96 -8.02
C THR A 428 -2.01 25.76 -7.41
N LEU A 429 -1.93 24.64 -8.16
CA LEU A 429 -1.38 23.38 -7.72
C LEU A 429 0.12 23.45 -7.37
N PHE A 430 0.93 24.10 -8.23
CA PHE A 430 2.39 24.20 -8.08
C PHE A 430 2.88 25.51 -7.44
N THR A 431 2.00 26.22 -6.75
CA THR A 431 2.42 27.33 -5.90
C THR A 431 2.82 26.80 -4.52
N PRO A 432 4.09 26.94 -4.10
CA PRO A 432 4.53 26.52 -2.79
C PRO A 432 3.74 27.20 -1.67
N ARG A 433 3.39 26.45 -0.63
CA ARG A 433 2.66 26.94 0.55
C ARG A 433 3.49 26.72 1.80
N ASN A 434 3.59 27.76 2.61
CA ASN A 434 4.35 27.72 3.86
C ASN A 434 3.40 27.94 5.04
N GLY A 435 3.33 26.95 5.94
CA GLY A 435 2.50 27.05 7.11
C GLY A 435 1.21 26.23 7.05
N ILE A 436 0.75 25.80 8.21
CA ILE A 436 -0.38 24.87 8.35
C ILE A 436 -1.72 25.49 7.93
N LYS A 437 -1.92 26.79 8.21
CA LYS A 437 -3.15 27.48 7.83
C LYS A 437 -3.27 27.60 6.29
N GLU A 438 -2.20 28.05 5.64
CA GLU A 438 -2.15 28.16 4.18
C GLU A 438 -2.33 26.82 3.46
N LEU A 439 -1.80 25.73 4.05
CA LEU A 439 -2.00 24.38 3.52
C LEU A 439 -3.46 23.91 3.60
N CYS A 440 -4.15 24.20 4.70
CA CYS A 440 -5.57 23.89 4.82
C CYS A 440 -6.43 24.70 3.83
N ASP A 441 -6.19 26.02 3.70
CA ASP A 441 -6.86 26.88 2.72
C ASP A 441 -6.64 26.37 1.29
N TYR A 442 -5.42 26.01 0.97
CA TYR A 442 -5.04 25.46 -0.32
C TYR A 442 -5.75 24.12 -0.63
N LEU A 443 -5.82 23.19 0.31
CA LEU A 443 -6.58 21.95 0.13
C LEU A 443 -8.07 22.22 -0.08
N ILE A 444 -8.65 23.15 0.67
CA ILE A 444 -10.04 23.56 0.54
C ILE A 444 -10.30 24.15 -0.87
N GLU A 445 -9.40 24.98 -1.36
CA GLU A 445 -9.48 25.57 -2.71
C GLU A 445 -9.41 24.48 -3.79
N LEU A 446 -8.47 23.55 -3.69
CA LEU A 446 -8.34 22.45 -4.65
C LEU A 446 -9.56 21.53 -4.65
N ILE A 447 -10.13 21.19 -3.49
CA ILE A 447 -11.36 20.39 -3.40
C ILE A 447 -12.54 21.12 -4.06
N LYS A 448 -12.65 22.44 -3.90
CA LYS A 448 -13.67 23.25 -4.60
C LYS A 448 -13.49 23.20 -6.11
N ASN A 449 -12.24 23.30 -6.61
CA ASN A 449 -11.95 23.18 -8.04
C ASN A 449 -12.33 21.79 -8.58
N ILE A 450 -11.98 20.72 -7.86
CA ILE A 450 -12.37 19.34 -8.24
C ILE A 450 -13.89 19.18 -8.26
N SER A 451 -14.63 19.82 -7.35
CA SER A 451 -16.09 19.72 -7.30
C SER A 451 -16.78 20.20 -8.59
N THR A 452 -16.09 21.02 -9.39
CA THR A 452 -16.61 21.51 -10.68
C THR A 452 -16.75 20.40 -11.73
N ILE A 453 -15.93 19.33 -11.64
CA ILE A 453 -16.01 18.17 -12.52
C ILE A 453 -17.40 17.52 -12.46
N TYR A 454 -17.98 17.46 -11.26
CA TYR A 454 -19.25 16.78 -10.97
C TYR A 454 -20.47 17.69 -11.02
N ARG A 455 -20.37 18.92 -11.52
CA ARG A 455 -21.49 19.88 -11.62
C ARG A 455 -22.32 19.77 -12.91
N LYS A 456 -21.91 18.96 -13.88
CA LYS A 456 -22.63 18.80 -15.15
C LYS A 456 -24.00 18.15 -14.91
N GLU A 457 -25.06 18.85 -15.33
CA GLU A 457 -26.45 18.36 -15.26
C GLU A 457 -26.65 17.15 -16.18
N GLY A 458 -27.23 16.08 -15.67
CA GLY A 458 -27.63 14.89 -16.45
C GLY A 458 -27.08 13.55 -15.95
N GLU A 459 -26.03 13.53 -15.13
CA GLU A 459 -25.42 12.31 -14.60
C GLU A 459 -25.79 12.04 -13.11
N TYR A 460 -26.94 12.59 -12.67
CA TYR A 460 -27.36 12.52 -11.24
C TYR A 460 -27.73 11.11 -10.74
N ASN A 461 -27.97 10.17 -11.64
CA ASN A 461 -28.40 8.83 -11.27
C ASN A 461 -27.27 7.79 -11.15
N ASP A 462 -26.01 8.16 -11.42
CA ASP A 462 -24.91 7.25 -11.21
C ASP A 462 -24.45 7.25 -9.74
N ILE A 463 -24.49 6.07 -9.13
CA ILE A 463 -24.17 5.84 -7.72
C ILE A 463 -22.71 6.23 -7.40
N PHE A 464 -21.79 6.05 -8.36
CA PHE A 464 -20.38 6.42 -8.19
C PHE A 464 -20.18 7.94 -8.20
N ASN A 465 -20.89 8.66 -9.06
CA ASN A 465 -20.86 10.12 -9.05
C ASN A 465 -21.39 10.71 -7.75
N GLN A 466 -22.46 10.13 -7.20
CA GLN A 466 -22.97 10.52 -5.88
C GLN A 466 -21.93 10.24 -4.78
N LEU A 467 -21.29 9.07 -4.81
CA LEU A 467 -20.24 8.69 -3.86
C LEU A 467 -19.04 9.65 -3.92
N TYR A 468 -18.59 10.01 -5.12
CA TYR A 468 -17.44 10.93 -5.28
C TYR A 468 -17.78 12.35 -4.84
N ARG A 469 -18.99 12.84 -5.10
CA ARG A 469 -19.47 14.14 -4.58
C ARG A 469 -19.51 14.16 -3.06
N GLU A 470 -20.07 13.12 -2.44
CA GLU A 470 -20.11 13.00 -0.99
C GLU A 470 -18.70 12.89 -0.39
N SER A 471 -17.78 12.18 -1.07
CA SER A 471 -16.38 12.08 -0.64
C SER A 471 -15.68 13.44 -0.60
N LEU A 472 -15.93 14.28 -1.61
CA LEU A 472 -15.42 15.66 -1.64
C LEU A 472 -16.03 16.52 -0.53
N PHE A 473 -17.35 16.39 -0.29
CA PHE A 473 -18.03 17.11 0.78
C PHE A 473 -17.52 16.73 2.16
N GLN A 474 -17.37 15.43 2.43
CA GLN A 474 -16.82 14.93 3.69
C GLN A 474 -15.36 15.38 3.89
N SER A 475 -14.52 15.28 2.85
CA SER A 475 -13.13 15.75 2.91
C SER A 475 -13.05 17.24 3.19
N HIS A 476 -13.85 18.06 2.48
CA HIS A 476 -13.94 19.49 2.71
C HIS A 476 -14.34 19.82 4.15
N THR A 477 -15.38 19.15 4.66
CA THR A 477 -15.90 19.39 6.02
C THR A 477 -14.83 19.06 7.08
N LYS A 478 -14.13 17.95 6.93
CA LYS A 478 -13.07 17.54 7.87
C LYS A 478 -11.87 18.47 7.85
N ILE A 479 -11.40 18.87 6.66
CA ILE A 479 -10.27 19.80 6.53
C ILE A 479 -10.66 21.19 7.02
N ASN A 480 -11.87 21.67 6.71
CA ASN A 480 -12.35 22.96 7.22
C ASN A 480 -12.47 22.99 8.73
N ARG A 481 -12.80 21.86 9.37
CA ARG A 481 -12.78 21.74 10.83
C ARG A 481 -11.37 21.88 11.40
N LEU A 482 -10.37 21.22 10.79
CA LEU A 482 -8.96 21.40 11.18
C LEU A 482 -8.51 22.85 10.98
N TYR A 483 -8.88 23.46 9.87
CA TYR A 483 -8.62 24.87 9.59
C TYR A 483 -9.18 25.77 10.70
N SER A 484 -10.43 25.55 11.13
CA SER A 484 -11.05 26.36 12.21
C SER A 484 -10.31 26.25 13.54
N LEU A 485 -9.82 25.06 13.91
CA LEU A 485 -9.02 24.84 15.13
C LEU A 485 -7.63 25.50 15.04
N ILE A 486 -7.03 25.53 13.84
CA ILE A 486 -5.78 26.24 13.59
C ILE A 486 -5.99 27.75 13.66
N GLU A 487 -7.07 28.25 13.05
CA GLU A 487 -7.40 29.68 13.01
C GLU A 487 -7.74 30.23 14.40
N SER A 488 -8.45 29.47 15.23
CA SER A 488 -8.72 29.84 16.63
C SER A 488 -7.49 29.79 17.53
N GLY A 489 -6.37 29.23 17.06
CA GLY A 489 -5.15 29.05 17.86
C GLY A 489 -5.22 27.87 18.84
N GLU A 490 -6.27 27.08 18.82
CA GLU A 490 -6.41 25.87 19.65
C GLU A 490 -5.45 24.74 19.20
N LEU A 491 -5.17 24.66 17.89
CA LEU A 491 -4.30 23.65 17.31
C LEU A 491 -3.04 24.31 16.70
N ASN A 492 -1.92 24.22 17.42
CA ASN A 492 -0.63 24.72 16.95
C ASN A 492 0.36 23.56 16.81
N ILE A 493 0.55 23.09 15.59
CA ILE A 493 1.31 21.88 15.23
C ILE A 493 2.23 22.15 14.03
N ARG A 494 3.18 21.23 13.78
CA ARG A 494 4.02 21.25 12.58
C ARG A 494 3.28 20.65 11.37
N THR A 495 3.79 20.91 10.18
CA THR A 495 3.25 20.43 8.91
C THR A 495 3.16 18.90 8.86
N ASP A 496 4.17 18.19 9.38
CA ASP A 496 4.17 16.72 9.42
C ASP A 496 3.04 16.15 10.28
N THR A 497 2.79 16.79 11.42
CA THR A 497 1.67 16.41 12.30
C THR A 497 0.34 16.72 11.63
N LEU A 498 0.21 17.86 10.94
CA LEU A 498 -0.98 18.18 10.16
C LEU A 498 -1.25 17.10 9.11
N LYS A 499 -0.23 16.68 8.35
CA LYS A 499 -0.34 15.61 7.36
C LYS A 499 -0.85 14.32 8.00
N ARG A 500 -0.28 13.90 9.13
CA ARG A 500 -0.71 12.71 9.87
C ARG A 500 -2.15 12.82 10.37
N LEU A 501 -2.57 14.01 10.86
CA LEU A 501 -3.94 14.25 11.30
C LEU A 501 -4.93 14.20 10.15
N ILE A 502 -4.65 14.86 9.02
CA ILE A 502 -5.48 14.80 7.82
C ILE A 502 -5.63 13.34 7.36
N THR A 503 -4.51 12.62 7.25
CA THR A 503 -4.53 11.20 6.90
C THR A 503 -5.40 10.40 7.86
N LYS A 504 -5.22 10.56 9.17
CA LYS A 504 -5.99 9.84 10.19
C LYS A 504 -7.49 10.15 10.12
N VAL A 505 -7.84 11.42 10.05
CA VAL A 505 -9.25 11.85 10.00
C VAL A 505 -9.94 11.35 8.73
N LEU A 506 -9.25 11.35 7.60
CA LEU A 506 -9.81 10.87 6.34
C LEU A 506 -9.90 9.33 6.30
N THR A 507 -8.89 8.61 6.81
CA THR A 507 -8.90 7.13 6.84
C THR A 507 -9.91 6.55 7.83
N SER A 508 -10.19 7.26 8.92
CA SER A 508 -11.23 6.85 9.88
C SER A 508 -12.65 7.23 9.46
N SER A 509 -12.81 7.91 8.32
CA SER A 509 -14.11 8.40 7.85
C SER A 509 -14.70 7.48 6.80
N ASN A 510 -15.99 7.18 6.95
CA ASN A 510 -16.78 6.41 5.98
C ASN A 510 -17.87 7.31 5.38
N ILE A 511 -18.15 7.11 4.10
CA ILE A 511 -19.20 7.79 3.35
C ILE A 511 -20.47 6.94 3.47
N PRO A 512 -21.56 7.45 4.06
CA PRO A 512 -22.78 6.68 4.19
C PRO A 512 -23.43 6.48 2.81
N PHE A 513 -23.92 5.28 2.55
CA PHE A 513 -24.81 5.04 1.44
C PHE A 513 -26.22 5.50 1.82
N HIS A 514 -26.85 6.29 0.98
CA HIS A 514 -28.23 6.70 1.15
C HIS A 514 -29.15 5.66 0.48
N GLY A 515 -29.88 4.88 1.27
CA GLY A 515 -30.83 3.88 0.82
C GLY A 515 -31.93 3.67 1.85
N GLU A 516 -33.00 2.98 1.48
CA GLU A 516 -34.05 2.59 2.40
C GLU A 516 -33.57 1.40 3.27
N PRO A 517 -33.40 1.59 4.58
CA PRO A 517 -32.61 0.67 5.41
C PRO A 517 -33.18 -0.72 5.64
N ALA A 518 -34.46 -0.94 5.35
CA ALA A 518 -35.14 -2.20 5.62
C ALA A 518 -35.59 -2.95 4.35
N ILE A 519 -35.07 -2.61 3.17
CA ILE A 519 -35.49 -3.18 1.89
C ILE A 519 -34.32 -3.93 1.24
N GLY A 520 -34.59 -5.10 0.65
CA GLY A 520 -33.69 -5.86 -0.18
C GLY A 520 -32.69 -6.72 0.59
N MET A 521 -31.75 -7.33 -0.16
CA MET A 521 -30.67 -8.13 0.38
C MET A 521 -29.72 -7.24 1.19
N GLN A 522 -29.32 -7.69 2.38
CA GLN A 522 -28.49 -6.92 3.29
C GLN A 522 -27.01 -7.19 3.05
N VAL A 523 -26.22 -6.18 2.74
CA VAL A 523 -24.75 -6.22 2.69
C VAL A 523 -24.19 -5.42 3.85
N MET A 524 -23.51 -6.07 4.81
CA MET A 524 -23.20 -5.45 6.09
C MET A 524 -21.87 -5.97 6.68
N GLY A 525 -21.26 -5.15 7.54
CA GLY A 525 -20.18 -5.58 8.41
C GLY A 525 -20.70 -6.38 9.60
N VAL A 526 -19.78 -7.03 10.33
CA VAL A 526 -20.15 -7.87 11.49
C VAL A 526 -20.87 -7.06 12.58
N LEU A 527 -20.44 -5.82 12.84
CA LEU A 527 -21.00 -4.99 13.91
C LEU A 527 -22.41 -4.49 13.58
N GLU A 528 -22.77 -4.37 12.32
CA GLU A 528 -24.10 -3.94 11.86
C GLU A 528 -25.14 -5.05 11.97
N THR A 529 -24.74 -6.30 12.11
CA THR A 529 -25.64 -7.46 12.24
C THR A 529 -26.30 -7.58 13.61
N ARG A 530 -25.97 -6.71 14.56
CA ARG A 530 -26.49 -6.73 15.93
C ARG A 530 -28.04 -6.70 15.95
N ASN A 531 -28.65 -7.65 16.67
CA ASN A 531 -30.09 -7.79 16.83
C ASN A 531 -30.87 -8.12 15.55
N LEU A 532 -30.19 -8.43 14.43
CA LEU A 532 -30.83 -8.79 13.18
C LEU A 532 -30.65 -10.29 12.93
N ASP A 533 -31.71 -10.94 12.44
CA ASP A 533 -31.74 -12.36 12.12
C ASP A 533 -31.97 -12.56 10.61
N PHE A 534 -31.25 -13.54 10.04
CA PHE A 534 -31.33 -13.87 8.63
C PHE A 534 -31.50 -15.38 8.44
N ARG A 535 -32.28 -15.77 7.44
CA ARG A 535 -32.47 -17.17 7.11
C ARG A 535 -31.29 -17.73 6.32
N ASN A 536 -30.81 -16.97 5.34
CA ASN A 536 -29.69 -17.30 4.49
C ASN A 536 -28.55 -16.34 4.75
N LEU A 537 -27.41 -16.88 5.16
CA LEU A 537 -26.25 -16.12 5.60
C LEU A 537 -25.00 -16.56 4.85
N ILE A 538 -24.30 -15.60 4.28
CA ILE A 538 -22.93 -15.80 3.79
C ILE A 538 -21.99 -14.83 4.50
N ILE A 539 -20.89 -15.34 5.05
CA ILE A 539 -19.88 -14.54 5.73
C ILE A 539 -18.57 -14.66 4.95
N LEU A 540 -18.00 -13.54 4.52
CA LEU A 540 -16.76 -13.46 3.74
C LEU A 540 -15.58 -13.01 4.60
N SER A 541 -14.39 -13.50 4.28
CA SER A 541 -13.12 -13.21 4.97
C SER A 541 -13.14 -13.57 6.46
N LEU A 542 -13.71 -14.72 6.79
CA LEU A 542 -13.78 -15.22 8.15
C LEU A 542 -12.44 -15.87 8.55
N ASN A 543 -11.41 -15.05 8.54
CA ASN A 543 -10.03 -15.42 8.87
C ASN A 543 -9.68 -15.02 10.31
N GLU A 544 -8.73 -15.74 10.89
CA GLU A 544 -8.09 -15.34 12.14
C GLU A 544 -7.43 -13.96 11.96
N GLY A 545 -7.67 -13.05 12.90
CA GLY A 545 -7.21 -11.67 12.78
C GLY A 545 -8.19 -10.70 12.11
N GLN A 546 -9.19 -11.21 11.37
CA GLN A 546 -10.33 -10.43 10.85
C GLN A 546 -11.55 -10.58 11.77
N LEU A 547 -11.84 -11.81 12.20
CA LEU A 547 -12.84 -12.10 13.21
C LEU A 547 -12.37 -13.30 14.10
N PRO A 548 -11.97 -13.08 15.35
CA PRO A 548 -11.84 -11.78 16.03
C PRO A 548 -10.75 -10.90 15.42
N LYS A 549 -10.95 -9.57 15.47
CA LYS A 549 -9.91 -8.62 15.06
C LYS A 549 -8.70 -8.76 15.98
N SER A 550 -7.54 -9.07 15.42
CA SER A 550 -6.28 -8.96 16.13
C SER A 550 -5.84 -7.49 16.15
N GLY A 551 -5.82 -6.90 17.31
CA GLY A 551 -5.30 -5.55 17.53
C GLY A 551 -4.80 -5.47 18.96
N GLY A 552 -3.51 -5.28 19.17
CA GLY A 552 -2.98 -4.86 20.47
C GLY A 552 -3.47 -3.45 20.73
N ASP A 553 -4.43 -3.28 21.62
CA ASP A 553 -4.73 -1.96 22.14
C ASP A 553 -3.52 -1.49 22.93
N SER A 554 -2.85 -0.49 22.37
CA SER A 554 -1.86 0.23 23.13
C SER A 554 -2.58 0.90 24.30
N SER A 555 -2.07 0.76 25.51
CA SER A 555 -2.61 1.36 26.72
C SER A 555 -1.45 1.68 27.66
N PHE A 556 -1.54 2.77 28.41
CA PHE A 556 -0.61 3.05 29.51
C PHE A 556 -0.90 2.17 30.72
N ILE A 557 -2.15 1.72 30.88
CA ILE A 557 -2.56 0.86 31.99
C ILE A 557 -2.23 -0.60 31.61
N PRO A 558 -1.27 -1.24 32.28
CA PRO A 558 -0.88 -2.62 32.01
C PRO A 558 -2.04 -3.60 32.19
N TYR A 559 -2.02 -4.69 31.40
CA TYR A 559 -3.07 -5.72 31.40
C TYR A 559 -3.41 -6.22 32.82
N ASN A 560 -2.39 -6.49 33.64
CA ASN A 560 -2.60 -7.01 34.98
C ASN A 560 -3.34 -6.03 35.90
N LEU A 561 -3.05 -4.72 35.77
CA LEU A 561 -3.80 -3.68 36.49
C LEU A 561 -5.23 -3.53 35.96
N ARG A 562 -5.42 -3.59 34.62
CA ARG A 562 -6.77 -3.61 34.05
C ARG A 562 -7.61 -4.74 34.63
N LYS A 563 -7.04 -5.96 34.71
CA LYS A 563 -7.71 -7.13 35.27
C LYS A 563 -8.01 -6.96 36.75
N ALA A 564 -7.05 -6.47 37.55
CA ALA A 564 -7.20 -6.25 38.98
C ALA A 564 -8.27 -5.21 39.33
N PHE A 565 -8.39 -4.16 38.52
CA PHE A 565 -9.41 -3.13 38.73
C PHE A 565 -10.73 -3.37 37.97
N GLY A 566 -10.92 -4.57 37.41
CA GLY A 566 -12.13 -4.95 36.71
C GLY A 566 -12.42 -4.15 35.43
N MET A 567 -11.36 -3.61 34.79
CA MET A 567 -11.45 -2.87 33.54
C MET A 567 -11.57 -3.80 32.33
N THR A 568 -11.93 -3.24 31.20
CA THR A 568 -12.02 -3.98 29.94
C THR A 568 -10.66 -4.56 29.53
N THR A 569 -10.61 -5.87 29.29
CA THR A 569 -9.43 -6.63 28.85
C THR A 569 -9.65 -7.26 27.47
N ILE A 570 -8.64 -7.94 26.94
CA ILE A 570 -8.73 -8.61 25.65
C ILE A 570 -9.76 -9.77 25.66
N GLU A 571 -9.96 -10.41 26.81
CA GLU A 571 -10.96 -11.46 26.98
C GLU A 571 -12.38 -10.92 26.79
N HIS A 572 -12.66 -9.72 27.29
CA HIS A 572 -13.94 -9.03 27.05
C HIS A 572 -14.18 -8.82 25.55
N LYS A 573 -13.16 -8.38 24.81
CA LYS A 573 -13.25 -8.16 23.37
C LYS A 573 -13.49 -9.46 22.62
N ASN A 574 -12.74 -10.51 22.95
CA ASN A 574 -12.92 -11.82 22.34
C ASN A 574 -14.32 -12.38 22.60
N ALA A 575 -14.84 -12.25 23.84
CA ALA A 575 -16.20 -12.67 24.17
C ALA A 575 -17.26 -11.89 23.39
N VAL A 576 -17.07 -10.59 23.17
CA VAL A 576 -17.96 -9.78 22.32
C VAL A 576 -17.99 -10.30 20.88
N TYR A 577 -16.82 -10.58 20.27
CA TYR A 577 -16.76 -11.13 18.92
C TYR A 577 -17.34 -12.54 18.83
N ALA A 578 -17.05 -13.40 19.83
CA ALA A 578 -17.66 -14.71 19.93
C ALA A 578 -19.19 -14.63 19.98
N TYR A 579 -19.73 -13.76 20.83
CA TYR A 579 -21.16 -13.52 20.90
C TYR A 579 -21.75 -13.07 19.58
N TYR A 580 -21.12 -12.09 18.87
CA TYR A 580 -21.65 -11.63 17.58
C TYR A 580 -21.68 -12.76 16.55
N PHE A 581 -20.66 -13.59 16.51
CA PHE A 581 -20.60 -14.72 15.60
C PHE A 581 -21.69 -15.75 15.90
N TYR A 582 -21.77 -16.25 17.16
CA TYR A 582 -22.72 -17.28 17.54
C TYR A 582 -24.17 -16.77 17.49
N ARG A 583 -24.40 -15.54 17.92
CA ARG A 583 -25.70 -14.88 17.85
C ARG A 583 -26.18 -14.73 16.40
N LEU A 584 -25.29 -14.36 15.48
CA LEU A 584 -25.63 -14.19 14.07
C LEU A 584 -26.08 -15.50 13.39
N ILE A 585 -25.45 -16.61 13.76
CA ILE A 585 -25.75 -17.93 13.17
C ILE A 585 -26.84 -18.72 13.92
N GLN A 586 -27.22 -18.32 15.14
CA GLN A 586 -28.10 -19.13 15.99
C GLN A 586 -29.49 -19.39 15.39
N ARG A 587 -30.05 -18.46 14.62
CA ARG A 587 -31.38 -18.59 13.98
C ARG A 587 -31.29 -18.82 12.46
N ALA A 588 -30.10 -18.77 11.85
CA ALA A 588 -29.94 -18.98 10.43
C ALA A 588 -30.12 -20.45 10.05
N GLU A 589 -30.79 -20.72 8.91
CA GLU A 589 -31.01 -22.07 8.39
C GLU A 589 -29.87 -22.50 7.43
N ASN A 590 -29.49 -21.60 6.49
CA ASN A 590 -28.42 -21.83 5.51
C ASN A 590 -27.24 -20.91 5.78
N ILE A 591 -26.11 -21.46 6.13
CA ILE A 591 -24.93 -20.73 6.56
C ILE A 591 -23.75 -21.12 5.67
N THR A 592 -23.15 -20.12 5.04
CA THR A 592 -21.95 -20.30 4.20
C THR A 592 -20.83 -19.42 4.74
N LEU A 593 -19.74 -20.03 5.18
CA LEU A 593 -18.60 -19.35 5.78
C LEU A 593 -17.39 -19.49 4.86
N LEU A 594 -16.86 -18.34 4.40
CA LEU A 594 -15.70 -18.31 3.50
C LEU A 594 -14.48 -17.72 4.20
N TYR A 595 -13.34 -18.31 3.96
CA TYR A 595 -12.07 -17.81 4.43
C TYR A 595 -11.01 -17.88 3.33
N ASN A 596 -9.95 -17.09 3.47
CA ASN A 596 -8.84 -16.99 2.53
C ASN A 596 -7.69 -17.88 2.99
N THR A 597 -7.12 -18.68 2.08
CA THR A 597 -5.98 -19.58 2.37
C THR A 597 -4.63 -19.00 1.95
N SER A 598 -4.60 -17.91 1.17
CA SER A 598 -3.33 -17.27 0.81
C SER A 598 -2.74 -16.51 2.00
N SER A 599 -1.44 -16.64 2.19
CA SER A 599 -0.70 -15.83 3.16
C SER A 599 -0.20 -14.55 2.48
N ASP A 600 -0.52 -13.41 3.06
CA ASP A 600 -0.04 -12.10 2.62
C ASP A 600 0.85 -11.51 3.73
N GLY A 601 2.11 -11.98 3.76
CA GLY A 601 3.16 -11.53 4.67
C GLY A 601 2.84 -11.59 6.17
N LEU A 602 1.83 -10.87 6.63
CA LEU A 602 1.38 -10.78 8.02
C LEU A 602 0.20 -11.71 8.35
N ASN A 603 -0.64 -12.02 7.36
CA ASN A 603 -1.81 -12.89 7.53
C ASN A 603 -1.48 -14.31 7.05
N ARG A 604 -1.62 -15.30 7.94
CA ARG A 604 -1.25 -16.69 7.66
C ARG A 604 -2.26 -17.48 6.84
N GLY A 605 -3.37 -16.88 6.40
CA GLY A 605 -4.42 -17.58 5.65
C GLY A 605 -5.15 -18.66 6.48
N GLU A 606 -5.24 -18.46 7.79
CA GLU A 606 -5.87 -19.40 8.72
C GLU A 606 -7.37 -19.09 8.87
N GLU A 607 -8.20 -20.14 8.97
CA GLU A 607 -9.61 -20.00 9.31
C GLU A 607 -9.78 -19.43 10.74
N SER A 608 -10.86 -18.66 10.95
CA SER A 608 -11.15 -18.09 12.28
C SER A 608 -11.28 -19.17 13.34
N ARG A 609 -10.77 -18.88 14.55
CA ARG A 609 -10.95 -19.76 15.72
C ARG A 609 -12.41 -20.09 16.01
N PHE A 610 -13.34 -19.20 15.67
CA PHE A 610 -14.78 -19.45 15.83
C PHE A 610 -15.30 -20.51 14.85
N MET A 611 -14.73 -20.62 13.65
CA MET A 611 -15.05 -21.72 12.74
C MET A 611 -14.54 -23.05 13.28
N LEU A 612 -13.31 -23.08 13.82
CA LEU A 612 -12.74 -24.26 14.46
C LEU A 612 -13.55 -24.67 15.70
N GLN A 613 -13.93 -23.71 16.54
CA GLN A 613 -14.76 -23.96 17.72
C GLN A 613 -16.12 -24.53 17.32
N LEU A 614 -16.79 -23.95 16.32
CA LEU A 614 -18.08 -24.45 15.81
C LEU A 614 -17.97 -25.86 15.22
N LEU A 615 -16.85 -26.18 14.57
CA LEU A 615 -16.59 -27.53 14.04
C LEU A 615 -16.43 -28.58 15.15
N VAL A 616 -15.79 -28.21 16.25
CA VAL A 616 -15.46 -29.15 17.35
C VAL A 616 -16.59 -29.26 18.37
N GLU A 617 -17.24 -28.16 18.71
CA GLU A 617 -18.23 -28.06 19.80
C GLU A 617 -19.67 -27.99 19.29
N GLY A 618 -19.88 -27.63 18.01
CA GLY A 618 -21.19 -27.45 17.40
C GLY A 618 -21.92 -28.79 17.19
N PRO A 619 -23.27 -28.81 17.28
CA PRO A 619 -24.09 -30.01 17.09
C PRO A 619 -24.38 -30.31 15.61
N HIS A 620 -23.80 -29.59 14.66
CA HIS A 620 -24.17 -29.62 13.25
C HIS A 620 -23.12 -30.32 12.40
N ASP A 621 -23.57 -31.01 11.36
CA ASP A 621 -22.70 -31.50 10.29
C ASP A 621 -22.26 -30.34 9.39
N ILE A 622 -20.95 -30.20 9.20
CA ILE A 622 -20.34 -29.14 8.43
C ILE A 622 -19.70 -29.70 7.16
N THR A 623 -20.15 -29.22 6.02
CA THR A 623 -19.55 -29.56 4.72
C THR A 623 -18.37 -28.65 4.44
N ARG A 624 -17.20 -29.25 4.11
CA ARG A 624 -16.00 -28.49 3.70
C ARG A 624 -15.81 -28.55 2.18
N GLU A 625 -15.62 -27.39 1.57
CA GLU A 625 -15.47 -27.24 0.14
C GLU A 625 -14.28 -26.33 -0.18
N TYR A 626 -13.74 -26.51 -1.38
CA TYR A 626 -12.62 -25.70 -1.89
C TYR A 626 -13.11 -24.94 -3.12
N LEU A 627 -12.89 -23.62 -3.13
CA LEU A 627 -13.17 -22.79 -4.28
C LEU A 627 -11.92 -22.75 -5.17
N GLU A 628 -11.98 -23.50 -6.25
CA GLU A 628 -10.95 -23.45 -7.27
C GLU A 628 -11.24 -22.32 -8.26
N ALA A 629 -10.21 -21.55 -8.62
CA ALA A 629 -10.34 -20.43 -9.56
C ALA A 629 -10.54 -20.85 -11.02
N GLY A 630 -11.02 -22.04 -11.29
CA GLY A 630 -11.48 -22.52 -12.61
C GLY A 630 -10.45 -22.54 -13.76
N GLN A 631 -9.23 -22.15 -13.51
CA GLN A 631 -8.12 -22.30 -14.43
C GLN A 631 -7.01 -23.08 -13.73
N SER A 632 -6.82 -24.34 -14.15
CA SER A 632 -5.54 -25.00 -13.86
C SER A 632 -4.41 -24.03 -14.25
N PRO A 633 -3.35 -23.91 -13.44
CA PRO A 633 -2.19 -23.14 -13.86
C PRO A 633 -1.76 -23.73 -15.20
N GLN A 634 -2.03 -22.98 -16.28
CA GLN A 634 -1.50 -23.36 -17.57
C GLN A 634 0.01 -23.33 -17.40
N SER A 635 0.65 -24.47 -17.66
CA SER A 635 2.10 -24.47 -17.85
C SER A 635 2.41 -23.32 -18.80
N THR A 636 3.30 -22.42 -18.40
CA THR A 636 3.72 -21.32 -19.25
C THR A 636 4.25 -21.93 -20.54
N GLN A 637 3.45 -21.86 -21.60
CA GLN A 637 3.92 -22.29 -22.91
C GLN A 637 5.11 -21.41 -23.28
N GLU A 638 6.16 -22.03 -23.76
CA GLU A 638 7.31 -21.32 -24.29
C GLU A 638 6.84 -20.36 -25.40
N ILE A 639 7.21 -19.09 -25.27
CA ILE A 639 6.83 -18.08 -26.27
C ILE A 639 7.78 -18.23 -27.46
N ARG A 640 7.20 -18.52 -28.59
CA ARG A 640 7.87 -18.73 -29.85
C ARG A 640 7.22 -17.86 -30.93
N VAL A 641 8.01 -17.13 -31.68
CA VAL A 641 7.55 -16.31 -32.81
C VAL A 641 8.09 -16.88 -34.09
N GLU A 642 7.20 -17.42 -34.91
CA GLU A 642 7.55 -17.95 -36.24
C GLU A 642 7.91 -16.80 -37.17
N LYS A 643 8.88 -17.03 -38.04
CA LYS A 643 9.27 -16.10 -39.10
C LYS A 643 8.31 -16.17 -40.29
N THR A 644 7.06 -15.71 -40.02
CA THR A 644 6.04 -15.63 -41.07
C THR A 644 6.48 -14.67 -42.18
N PRO A 645 5.88 -14.76 -43.40
CA PRO A 645 6.17 -13.81 -44.49
C PRO A 645 6.04 -12.33 -44.11
N GLU A 646 5.19 -12.01 -43.12
CA GLU A 646 5.07 -10.65 -42.61
C GLU A 646 6.27 -10.26 -41.74
N VAL A 647 6.70 -11.13 -40.85
CA VAL A 647 7.87 -10.94 -39.98
C VAL A 647 9.12 -10.81 -40.85
N LEU A 648 9.31 -11.67 -41.82
CA LEU A 648 10.43 -11.62 -42.77
C LEU A 648 10.44 -10.32 -43.56
N ARG A 649 9.29 -9.90 -44.09
CA ARG A 649 9.20 -8.59 -44.78
C ARG A 649 9.63 -7.43 -43.92
N ARG A 650 9.29 -7.44 -42.62
CA ARG A 650 9.75 -6.38 -41.67
C ARG A 650 11.26 -6.43 -41.52
N ILE A 651 11.87 -7.59 -41.34
CA ILE A 651 13.32 -7.74 -41.18
C ILE A 651 14.04 -7.30 -42.47
N TYR A 652 13.64 -7.82 -43.63
CA TYR A 652 14.25 -7.44 -44.92
C TYR A 652 14.14 -5.93 -45.14
N ARG A 653 12.95 -5.35 -44.99
CA ARG A 653 12.75 -3.90 -45.16
C ARG A 653 13.59 -3.05 -44.21
N ALA A 654 13.80 -3.54 -42.99
CA ALA A 654 14.59 -2.80 -42.01
C ALA A 654 16.09 -2.75 -42.33
N TYR A 655 16.63 -3.83 -42.90
CA TYR A 655 18.07 -3.99 -43.06
C TYR A 655 18.55 -4.02 -44.55
N ASP A 656 17.66 -3.90 -45.54
CA ASP A 656 18.01 -3.86 -46.95
C ASP A 656 18.86 -2.62 -47.27
N SER A 657 20.13 -2.86 -47.60
CA SER A 657 21.09 -1.77 -47.84
C SER A 657 20.74 -0.87 -49.04
N THR A 658 19.85 -1.34 -49.96
CA THR A 658 19.38 -0.56 -51.12
C THR A 658 18.46 0.60 -50.70
N HIS A 659 17.89 0.58 -49.49
CA HIS A 659 17.04 1.64 -48.96
C HIS A 659 17.87 2.69 -48.19
N PRO A 660 17.62 4.03 -48.46
CA PRO A 660 18.39 5.10 -47.82
C PRO A 660 18.33 5.12 -46.30
N ASN A 661 17.22 4.65 -45.74
CA ASN A 661 16.94 4.66 -44.29
C ASN A 661 17.13 3.26 -43.66
N SER A 662 17.86 2.35 -44.32
CA SER A 662 18.12 1.02 -43.77
C SER A 662 18.91 1.08 -42.47
N LEU A 663 18.56 0.22 -41.55
CA LEU A 663 19.28 0.08 -40.28
C LEU A 663 20.61 -0.64 -40.49
N VAL A 664 21.60 -0.28 -39.68
CA VAL A 664 22.86 -0.98 -39.59
C VAL A 664 22.72 -2.08 -38.55
N LEU A 665 23.02 -3.31 -38.90
CA LEU A 665 22.99 -4.43 -37.96
C LEU A 665 24.23 -4.35 -37.06
N SER A 666 24.03 -3.95 -35.82
CA SER A 666 25.10 -3.65 -34.87
C SER A 666 25.60 -4.89 -34.11
N PRO A 667 26.83 -4.86 -33.54
CA PRO A 667 27.31 -5.90 -32.63
C PRO A 667 26.37 -6.14 -31.46
N SER A 668 25.71 -5.09 -30.93
CA SER A 668 24.72 -5.22 -29.86
C SER A 668 23.49 -6.00 -30.31
N ALA A 669 23.04 -5.83 -31.57
CA ALA A 669 21.92 -6.59 -32.13
C ALA A 669 22.29 -8.07 -32.32
N LEU A 670 23.47 -8.34 -32.84
CA LEU A 670 23.97 -9.71 -33.00
C LEU A 670 24.18 -10.42 -31.66
N ASN A 671 24.74 -9.72 -30.69
CA ASN A 671 24.86 -10.22 -29.32
C ASN A 671 23.49 -10.50 -28.69
N ALA A 672 22.49 -9.63 -28.91
CA ALA A 672 21.12 -9.86 -28.43
C ALA A 672 20.50 -11.11 -29.04
N TYR A 673 20.75 -11.39 -30.34
CA TYR A 673 20.30 -12.62 -31.02
C TYR A 673 20.94 -13.87 -30.42
N LEU A 674 22.27 -13.85 -30.27
CA LEU A 674 23.04 -14.95 -29.67
C LEU A 674 22.69 -15.21 -28.20
N ASP A 675 22.29 -14.19 -27.46
CA ASP A 675 21.87 -14.34 -26.06
C ASP A 675 20.43 -14.81 -25.93
N CYS A 676 19.52 -14.30 -26.76
CA CYS A 676 18.10 -14.66 -26.78
C CYS A 676 17.48 -14.19 -28.11
N ARG A 677 17.10 -15.14 -28.98
CA ARG A 677 16.46 -14.85 -30.26
C ARG A 677 15.19 -14.01 -30.11
N LEU A 678 14.37 -14.28 -29.09
CA LEU A 678 13.13 -13.52 -28.81
C LEU A 678 13.39 -12.09 -28.36
N ARG A 679 14.46 -11.84 -27.58
CA ARG A 679 14.90 -10.47 -27.22
C ARG A 679 15.29 -9.65 -28.45
N PHE A 680 15.99 -10.28 -29.42
CA PHE A 680 16.32 -9.65 -30.68
C PHE A 680 15.04 -9.29 -31.46
N TYR A 681 14.08 -10.20 -31.53
CA TYR A 681 12.79 -9.95 -32.17
C TYR A 681 12.08 -8.73 -31.55
N TYR A 682 11.88 -8.72 -30.25
CA TYR A 682 11.17 -7.62 -29.58
C TYR A 682 11.84 -6.27 -29.82
N ARG A 683 13.15 -6.20 -29.65
CA ARG A 683 13.87 -4.93 -29.70
C ARG A 683 14.14 -4.43 -31.13
N TYR A 684 14.57 -5.31 -32.01
CA TYR A 684 15.10 -4.93 -33.33
C TYR A 684 14.14 -5.21 -34.50
N VAL A 685 13.15 -6.07 -34.33
CA VAL A 685 12.16 -6.40 -35.39
C VAL A 685 10.80 -5.77 -35.05
N ALA A 686 10.29 -6.00 -33.85
CA ALA A 686 9.04 -5.42 -33.37
C ALA A 686 9.18 -3.96 -32.92
N GLY A 687 10.41 -3.48 -32.65
CA GLY A 687 10.68 -2.11 -32.24
C GLY A 687 10.17 -1.74 -30.84
N LEU A 688 9.98 -2.74 -29.96
CA LEU A 688 9.55 -2.48 -28.59
C LEU A 688 10.67 -1.77 -27.81
N LYS A 689 10.27 -0.75 -27.07
CA LYS A 689 11.16 0.01 -26.17
C LYS A 689 10.56 0.03 -24.78
N THR A 690 11.41 0.01 -23.77
CA THR A 690 11.00 0.37 -22.41
C THR A 690 10.59 1.84 -22.38
N PRO A 691 9.55 2.19 -21.61
CA PRO A 691 9.26 3.60 -21.37
C PRO A 691 10.46 4.33 -20.78
N ASP A 692 10.65 5.59 -21.19
CA ASP A 692 11.67 6.43 -20.59
C ASP A 692 11.25 6.72 -19.13
N GLU A 693 12.12 6.44 -18.19
CA GLU A 693 11.93 6.76 -16.76
C GLU A 693 12.86 7.89 -16.38
N VAL A 694 12.31 8.88 -15.66
CA VAL A 694 13.12 9.96 -15.09
C VAL A 694 13.80 9.42 -13.83
N SER A 695 15.13 9.30 -13.88
CA SER A 695 15.92 8.84 -12.75
C SER A 695 17.09 9.75 -12.51
N ALA A 696 17.28 10.13 -11.25
CA ALA A 696 18.49 10.81 -10.78
C ALA A 696 19.63 9.83 -10.50
N GLU A 697 19.37 8.53 -10.54
CA GLU A 697 20.35 7.47 -10.34
C GLU A 697 21.14 7.19 -11.63
N ILE A 698 22.39 6.84 -11.44
CA ILE A 698 23.29 6.50 -12.55
C ILE A 698 23.46 4.98 -12.53
N ASP A 699 22.84 4.32 -13.48
CA ASP A 699 23.03 2.89 -13.70
C ASP A 699 24.38 2.62 -14.41
N SER A 700 24.73 1.35 -14.55
CA SER A 700 26.01 0.94 -15.17
C SER A 700 26.12 1.34 -16.64
N ALA A 701 24.99 1.43 -17.36
CA ALA A 701 24.98 1.80 -18.77
C ALA A 701 25.22 3.30 -18.93
N LEU A 702 24.48 4.13 -18.17
CA LEU A 702 24.66 5.59 -18.18
C LEU A 702 26.06 5.98 -17.66
N PHE A 703 26.57 5.28 -16.64
CA PHE A 703 27.94 5.48 -16.15
C PHE A 703 28.97 5.26 -17.28
N GLY A 704 28.79 4.18 -18.06
CA GLY A 704 29.62 3.89 -19.23
C GLY A 704 29.53 5.00 -20.28
N THR A 705 28.32 5.45 -20.63
CA THR A 705 28.09 6.50 -21.62
C THR A 705 28.74 7.82 -21.21
N ILE A 706 28.61 8.21 -19.94
CA ILE A 706 29.26 9.44 -19.41
C ILE A 706 30.77 9.30 -19.46
N PHE A 707 31.33 8.12 -19.11
CA PHE A 707 32.76 7.88 -19.21
C PHE A 707 33.27 7.98 -20.66
N HIS A 708 32.59 7.32 -21.63
CA HIS A 708 32.97 7.35 -23.05
C HIS A 708 32.99 8.78 -23.59
N LEU A 709 31.94 9.55 -23.32
CA LEU A 709 31.88 10.96 -23.73
C LEU A 709 33.00 11.80 -23.07
N SER A 710 33.28 11.57 -21.76
CA SER A 710 34.34 12.25 -21.05
C SER A 710 35.73 11.94 -21.67
N ALA A 711 35.98 10.68 -22.03
CA ALA A 711 37.18 10.24 -22.72
C ALA A 711 37.28 10.86 -24.12
N GLN A 712 36.21 10.88 -24.90
CA GLN A 712 36.13 11.53 -26.20
C GLN A 712 36.51 13.02 -26.12
N LEU A 713 35.94 13.77 -25.16
CA LEU A 713 36.24 15.19 -24.95
C LEU A 713 37.72 15.40 -24.61
N ALA A 714 38.29 14.57 -23.72
CA ALA A 714 39.67 14.66 -23.31
C ALA A 714 40.64 14.45 -24.49
N TYR A 715 40.41 13.39 -25.30
CA TYR A 715 41.25 13.11 -26.45
C TYR A 715 41.03 14.04 -27.63
N THR A 716 39.82 14.56 -27.82
CA THR A 716 39.54 15.59 -28.83
C THR A 716 40.35 16.86 -28.53
N ASP A 717 40.43 17.26 -27.26
CA ASP A 717 41.22 18.40 -26.85
C ASP A 717 42.76 18.14 -26.98
N LEU A 718 43.22 16.96 -26.61
CA LEU A 718 44.65 16.57 -26.80
C LEU A 718 45.05 16.59 -28.27
N THR A 719 44.16 16.26 -29.18
CA THR A 719 44.45 16.20 -30.63
C THR A 719 44.10 17.48 -31.37
N ALA A 720 43.68 18.56 -30.71
CA ALA A 720 43.33 19.83 -31.30
C ALA A 720 44.52 20.52 -32.03
N THR A 721 45.75 20.27 -31.57
CA THR A 721 46.99 20.82 -32.13
C THR A 721 47.80 19.84 -33.00
N GLY A 722 47.44 18.56 -33.00
CA GLY A 722 48.10 17.52 -33.78
C GLY A 722 47.59 16.13 -33.40
N LYS A 723 47.64 15.20 -34.40
CA LYS A 723 47.08 13.85 -34.16
C LYS A 723 48.00 12.93 -33.34
N THR A 724 49.30 13.23 -33.27
CA THR A 724 50.23 12.40 -32.50
C THR A 724 50.27 12.83 -31.05
N ILE A 725 49.96 11.87 -30.19
CA ILE A 725 49.96 12.07 -28.74
C ILE A 725 51.33 11.68 -28.17
N GLN A 726 51.97 12.65 -27.53
CA GLN A 726 53.25 12.48 -26.88
C GLN A 726 53.10 12.22 -25.37
N LYS A 727 54.13 11.73 -24.74
CA LYS A 727 54.16 11.44 -23.31
C LYS A 727 53.85 12.69 -22.44
N GLU A 728 54.49 13.80 -22.82
CA GLU A 728 54.36 15.10 -22.16
C GLU A 728 52.91 15.64 -22.17
N ASP A 729 52.14 15.38 -23.22
CA ASP A 729 50.74 15.80 -23.35
C ASP A 729 49.86 15.11 -22.32
N LEU A 730 50.06 13.80 -22.17
CA LEU A 730 49.33 12.99 -21.18
C LEU A 730 49.73 13.32 -19.75
N GLU A 731 51.01 13.53 -19.46
CA GLU A 731 51.50 13.96 -18.15
C GLU A 731 50.97 15.33 -17.75
N ARG A 732 50.89 16.28 -18.68
CA ARG A 732 50.29 17.60 -18.44
C ARG A 732 48.82 17.51 -18.10
N LEU A 733 48.03 16.69 -18.83
CA LEU A 733 46.61 16.49 -18.56
C LEU A 733 46.38 15.76 -17.23
N LEU A 734 47.19 14.75 -16.91
CA LEU A 734 47.10 13.99 -15.64
C LEU A 734 47.27 14.89 -14.39
N ARG A 735 48.05 15.99 -14.50
CA ARG A 735 48.25 16.95 -13.39
C ARG A 735 47.12 18.02 -13.33
N ASN A 736 46.23 18.06 -14.28
CA ASN A 736 45.19 19.09 -14.33
C ASN A 736 43.77 18.54 -14.00
N ASP A 737 43.54 18.38 -12.69
CA ASP A 737 42.30 17.87 -12.15
C ASP A 737 41.08 18.71 -12.52
N VAL A 738 41.22 20.03 -12.61
CA VAL A 738 40.16 20.95 -12.97
C VAL A 738 39.72 20.69 -14.42
N LYS A 739 40.62 20.44 -15.31
CA LYS A 739 40.34 20.15 -16.71
C LYS A 739 39.67 18.77 -16.88
N LEU A 740 40.17 17.74 -16.18
CA LEU A 740 39.54 16.43 -16.16
C LEU A 740 38.11 16.49 -15.62
N GLN A 741 37.89 17.25 -14.53
CA GLN A 741 36.55 17.46 -13.99
C GLN A 741 35.63 18.19 -14.99
N SER A 742 36.13 19.16 -15.74
CA SER A 742 35.32 19.89 -16.73
C SER A 742 34.79 18.99 -17.86
N TYR A 743 35.53 17.97 -18.30
CA TYR A 743 35.06 17.02 -19.31
C TYR A 743 33.96 16.14 -18.73
N VAL A 744 34.12 15.69 -17.48
CA VAL A 744 33.09 14.92 -16.79
C VAL A 744 31.81 15.74 -16.59
N ASP A 745 31.95 17.01 -16.17
CA ASP A 745 30.80 17.90 -16.00
C ASP A 745 30.05 18.14 -17.32
N GLN A 746 30.75 18.29 -18.43
CA GLN A 746 30.14 18.39 -19.76
C GLN A 746 29.39 17.11 -20.15
N ALA A 747 29.99 15.94 -19.87
CA ALA A 747 29.35 14.66 -20.15
C ALA A 747 28.08 14.46 -19.28
N PHE A 748 28.13 14.80 -18.00
CA PHE A 748 26.96 14.78 -17.12
C PHE A 748 25.84 15.69 -17.62
N LYS A 749 26.19 16.92 -18.02
CA LYS A 749 25.20 17.87 -18.57
C LYS A 749 24.46 17.29 -19.77
N LYS A 750 25.19 16.65 -20.67
CA LYS A 750 24.62 16.13 -21.91
C LYS A 750 23.81 14.83 -21.68
N GLU A 751 24.38 13.88 -20.96
CA GLU A 751 23.84 12.53 -20.89
C GLU A 751 22.82 12.32 -19.74
N LEU A 752 23.07 12.90 -18.57
CA LEU A 752 22.19 12.78 -17.41
C LEU A 752 21.21 13.94 -17.31
N PHE A 753 21.72 15.18 -17.21
CA PHE A 753 20.88 16.36 -16.93
C PHE A 753 20.13 16.85 -18.17
N LYS A 754 20.56 16.52 -19.38
CA LYS A 754 20.02 16.96 -20.66
C LYS A 754 19.78 18.48 -20.71
N VAL A 755 20.70 19.27 -20.11
CA VAL A 755 20.65 20.73 -20.00
C VAL A 755 21.63 21.38 -20.96
N SER A 756 21.48 22.72 -21.14
CA SER A 756 22.38 23.49 -21.99
C SER A 756 23.82 23.50 -21.44
N PRO A 757 24.85 23.65 -22.28
CA PRO A 757 26.25 23.69 -21.85
C PRO A 757 26.56 24.79 -20.84
N GLU A 758 25.75 25.84 -20.77
CA GLU A 758 25.94 27.03 -19.92
C GLU A 758 25.42 26.80 -18.48
N GLU A 759 24.48 25.89 -18.28
CA GLU A 759 23.95 25.60 -16.96
C GLU A 759 24.95 24.84 -16.12
N LYS A 760 25.07 25.16 -14.83
CA LYS A 760 25.90 24.38 -13.90
C LYS A 760 25.15 23.13 -13.45
N PRO A 761 25.77 21.92 -13.50
CA PRO A 761 25.13 20.73 -12.99
C PRO A 761 25.09 20.78 -11.44
N GLU A 762 23.89 20.57 -10.89
CA GLU A 762 23.70 20.43 -9.45
C GLU A 762 23.73 18.94 -9.10
N TYR A 763 24.88 18.46 -8.64
CA TYR A 763 25.08 17.06 -8.25
C TYR A 763 24.41 16.75 -6.91
N ASN A 764 23.66 15.66 -6.82
CA ASN A 764 23.36 15.05 -5.54
C ASN A 764 24.60 14.29 -5.00
N GLY A 765 24.53 13.78 -3.77
CA GLY A 765 25.67 13.10 -3.14
C GLY A 765 26.21 11.90 -3.92
N ILE A 766 25.33 11.06 -4.49
CA ILE A 766 25.68 9.87 -5.28
C ILE A 766 26.27 10.28 -6.63
N GLN A 767 25.70 11.27 -7.30
CA GLN A 767 26.19 11.80 -8.57
C GLN A 767 27.59 12.41 -8.41
N LEU A 768 27.83 13.12 -7.30
CA LEU A 768 29.15 13.68 -6.99
C LEU A 768 30.21 12.58 -6.81
N ILE A 769 29.87 11.49 -6.14
CA ILE A 769 30.73 10.32 -5.98
C ILE A 769 31.02 9.71 -7.37
N ASN A 770 30.01 9.48 -8.19
CA ASN A 770 30.18 8.94 -9.54
C ASN A 770 31.04 9.85 -10.42
N SER A 771 30.86 11.16 -10.34
CA SER A 771 31.72 12.13 -11.04
C SER A 771 33.19 11.98 -10.66
N LYS A 772 33.50 11.85 -9.36
CA LYS A 772 34.88 11.63 -8.88
C LYS A 772 35.43 10.29 -9.32
N VAL A 773 34.62 9.24 -9.35
CA VAL A 773 35.04 7.91 -9.84
C VAL A 773 35.39 7.98 -11.34
N ILE A 774 34.57 8.68 -12.14
CA ILE A 774 34.85 8.85 -13.59
C ILE A 774 36.12 9.65 -13.82
N VAL A 775 36.41 10.71 -13.05
CA VAL A 775 37.69 11.40 -13.10
C VAL A 775 38.84 10.45 -12.77
N SER A 776 38.70 9.57 -11.78
CA SER A 776 39.70 8.56 -11.45
C SER A 776 39.88 7.56 -12.61
N TYR A 777 38.82 7.16 -13.27
CA TYR A 777 38.88 6.28 -14.44
C TYR A 777 39.56 6.95 -15.64
N LEU A 778 39.29 8.22 -15.89
CA LEU A 778 40.05 8.99 -16.90
C LEU A 778 41.55 9.01 -16.59
N LYS A 779 41.94 9.21 -15.34
CA LYS A 779 43.36 9.15 -14.93
C LYS A 779 43.96 7.76 -15.15
N GLN A 780 43.20 6.70 -14.92
CA GLN A 780 43.64 5.32 -15.18
C GLN A 780 43.85 5.08 -16.68
N LEU A 781 42.94 5.54 -17.52
CA LEU A 781 43.04 5.49 -18.98
C LEU A 781 44.31 6.19 -19.44
N LEU A 782 44.54 7.42 -19.02
CA LEU A 782 45.71 8.23 -19.39
C LEU A 782 47.00 7.59 -18.92
N ARG A 783 47.04 6.97 -17.72
CA ARG A 783 48.21 6.26 -17.22
C ARG A 783 48.55 5.00 -18.03
N ASN A 784 47.50 4.27 -18.47
CA ASN A 784 47.71 3.12 -19.34
C ASN A 784 48.32 3.57 -20.69
N ASP A 785 47.80 4.67 -21.25
CA ASP A 785 48.25 5.20 -22.51
C ASP A 785 49.68 5.82 -22.44
N LEU A 786 50.12 6.29 -21.29
CA LEU A 786 51.51 6.71 -21.08
C LEU A 786 52.52 5.62 -21.41
N GLN A 787 52.16 4.35 -21.15
CA GLN A 787 53.01 3.19 -21.49
C GLN A 787 53.06 2.91 -23.00
N TYR A 788 52.00 3.38 -23.74
CA TYR A 788 51.85 3.14 -25.16
C TYR A 788 52.37 4.28 -26.05
N THR A 789 52.60 5.49 -25.51
CA THR A 789 53.15 6.65 -26.21
C THR A 789 54.47 6.37 -26.88
N PRO A 790 54.84 7.07 -28.02
CA PRO A 790 53.96 7.92 -28.81
C PRO A 790 53.04 7.08 -29.72
N PHE A 791 51.82 7.60 -30.02
CA PHE A 791 50.86 6.99 -30.94
C PHE A 791 50.05 8.09 -31.65
N GLU A 792 49.54 7.78 -32.86
CA GLU A 792 48.63 8.67 -33.58
C GLU A 792 47.18 8.34 -33.26
N MET A 793 46.40 9.33 -32.86
CA MET A 793 44.94 9.19 -32.69
C MET A 793 44.26 9.24 -34.06
N VAL A 794 43.72 8.14 -34.55
CA VAL A 794 43.04 8.08 -35.83
C VAL A 794 41.61 8.60 -35.72
N ALA A 795 40.85 8.11 -34.73
CA ALA A 795 39.49 8.56 -34.47
C ALA A 795 38.98 8.13 -33.09
N MET A 796 37.98 8.92 -32.58
CA MET A 796 37.18 8.58 -31.44
C MET A 796 35.70 8.52 -31.86
N GLU A 797 34.93 7.60 -31.26
CA GLU A 797 33.50 7.42 -31.49
C GLU A 797 33.09 7.41 -32.97
N LYS A 798 33.90 6.70 -33.81
CA LYS A 798 33.74 6.69 -35.26
C LYS A 798 32.73 5.64 -35.70
N LYS A 799 31.70 6.05 -36.44
CA LYS A 799 30.76 5.13 -37.08
C LYS A 799 31.47 4.44 -38.27
N VAL A 800 31.40 3.12 -38.32
CA VAL A 800 31.94 2.27 -39.37
C VAL A 800 30.86 1.29 -39.87
N SER A 801 30.87 0.97 -41.13
CA SER A 801 29.98 -0.04 -41.70
C SER A 801 30.60 -0.73 -42.91
N GLU A 802 30.16 -1.96 -43.16
CA GLU A 802 30.53 -2.79 -44.33
C GLU A 802 29.22 -3.38 -44.91
N GLU A 803 29.11 -3.43 -46.23
CA GLU A 803 28.05 -4.11 -46.92
C GLU A 803 28.40 -5.60 -47.11
N ILE A 804 27.51 -6.50 -46.69
CA ILE A 804 27.70 -7.96 -46.81
C ILE A 804 26.48 -8.54 -47.56
N THR A 805 26.73 -9.40 -48.54
CA THR A 805 25.70 -10.14 -49.26
C THR A 805 25.65 -11.55 -48.71
N ILE A 806 24.48 -11.98 -48.29
CA ILE A 806 24.19 -13.33 -47.80
C ILE A 806 23.21 -14.04 -48.76
N GLN A 807 23.18 -15.36 -48.71
CA GLN A 807 22.21 -16.15 -49.43
C GLN A 807 21.00 -16.42 -48.54
N THR A 808 19.82 -16.12 -49.05
CA THR A 808 18.56 -16.38 -48.36
C THR A 808 17.62 -17.19 -49.20
N GLY A 809 16.53 -17.72 -48.62
CA GLY A 809 15.49 -18.46 -49.39
C GLY A 809 14.84 -17.61 -50.50
N GLN A 810 15.00 -16.29 -50.48
CA GLN A 810 14.46 -15.35 -51.45
C GLN A 810 15.54 -14.87 -52.47
N GLY A 811 16.77 -15.41 -52.38
CA GLY A 811 17.92 -15.03 -53.23
C GLY A 811 18.97 -14.22 -52.46
N PRO A 812 19.94 -13.61 -53.16
CA PRO A 812 20.97 -12.85 -52.54
C PRO A 812 20.39 -11.57 -51.88
N PHE A 813 20.78 -11.32 -50.61
CA PHE A 813 20.34 -10.17 -49.82
C PHE A 813 21.54 -9.41 -49.29
N THR A 814 21.59 -8.09 -49.53
CA THR A 814 22.70 -7.22 -49.08
C THR A 814 22.25 -6.35 -47.90
N LEU A 815 23.00 -6.46 -46.83
CA LEU A 815 22.75 -5.69 -45.57
C LEU A 815 24.01 -4.96 -45.14
N ARG A 816 23.84 -3.97 -44.24
CA ARG A 816 24.96 -3.24 -43.64
C ARG A 816 25.24 -3.72 -42.22
N LEU A 817 26.47 -4.19 -42.01
CA LEU A 817 27.02 -4.46 -40.68
C LEU A 817 27.84 -3.29 -40.20
N GLY A 818 27.76 -2.93 -38.92
CA GLY A 818 28.59 -1.85 -38.38
C GLY A 818 28.18 -1.37 -37.04
N GLY A 819 28.75 -0.27 -36.61
CA GLY A 819 28.47 0.37 -35.34
C GLY A 819 29.45 1.52 -35.07
N THR A 820 29.63 1.88 -33.80
CA THR A 820 30.54 2.94 -33.38
C THR A 820 31.73 2.31 -32.67
N ILE A 821 32.94 2.63 -33.16
CA ILE A 821 34.18 2.23 -32.50
C ILE A 821 34.59 3.33 -31.52
N ASP A 822 34.79 2.95 -30.26
CA ASP A 822 35.13 3.90 -29.20
C ASP A 822 36.39 4.67 -29.51
N ARG A 823 37.46 3.94 -29.93
CA ARG A 823 38.75 4.57 -30.25
C ARG A 823 39.50 3.75 -31.30
N MET A 824 40.14 4.46 -32.23
CA MET A 824 41.16 3.93 -33.15
C MET A 824 42.43 4.74 -32.99
N ASP A 825 43.55 4.06 -32.80
CA ASP A 825 44.86 4.66 -32.77
C ASP A 825 45.86 3.84 -33.60
N ALA A 826 46.88 4.50 -34.10
CA ALA A 826 47.94 3.87 -34.92
C ALA A 826 49.31 4.05 -34.28
N LYS A 827 50.09 2.98 -34.30
CA LYS A 827 51.51 3.00 -33.92
C LYS A 827 52.27 2.13 -34.86
N GLU A 828 53.32 2.73 -35.52
CA GLU A 828 54.07 2.07 -36.57
C GLU A 828 53.16 1.58 -37.71
N SER A 829 53.10 0.28 -37.99
CA SER A 829 52.29 -0.34 -39.02
C SER A 829 51.01 -0.96 -38.49
N THR A 830 50.61 -0.72 -37.24
CA THR A 830 49.48 -1.34 -36.59
C THR A 830 48.41 -0.34 -36.25
N LEU A 831 47.18 -0.58 -36.73
CA LEU A 831 45.94 0.09 -36.31
C LEU A 831 45.31 -0.67 -35.15
N ARG A 832 45.28 -0.05 -34.00
CA ARG A 832 44.60 -0.65 -32.81
C ARG A 832 43.16 -0.17 -32.74
N ILE A 833 42.24 -1.09 -32.56
CA ILE A 833 40.82 -0.85 -32.32
C ILE A 833 40.53 -1.10 -30.83
N VAL A 834 40.29 -0.04 -30.08
CA VAL A 834 40.10 -0.12 -28.63
C VAL A 834 38.65 0.08 -28.29
N ASP A 835 38.09 -0.85 -27.53
CA ASP A 835 36.76 -0.77 -26.92
C ASP A 835 36.89 -0.64 -25.39
N TYR A 836 36.25 0.36 -24.81
CA TYR A 836 36.32 0.67 -23.38
C TYR A 836 35.28 -0.06 -22.58
N LYS A 837 35.67 -0.62 -21.43
CA LYS A 837 34.74 -1.26 -20.49
C LYS A 837 34.95 -0.73 -19.09
N THR A 838 33.94 -0.06 -18.56
CA THR A 838 33.93 0.48 -17.18
C THR A 838 33.64 -0.59 -16.14
N GLY A 839 33.07 -1.75 -16.56
CA GLY A 839 32.73 -2.89 -15.71
C GLY A 839 33.08 -4.22 -16.39
N GLY A 840 32.72 -5.33 -15.74
CA GLY A 840 32.99 -6.67 -16.24
C GLY A 840 34.40 -7.19 -15.96
N SER A 841 34.72 -8.34 -16.54
CA SER A 841 36.04 -8.94 -16.41
C SER A 841 36.56 -9.54 -17.72
N PRO A 842 37.85 -9.52 -17.97
CA PRO A 842 38.44 -10.15 -19.15
C PRO A 842 38.05 -11.61 -19.26
N LYS A 843 37.67 -12.03 -20.44
CA LYS A 843 37.41 -13.43 -20.82
C LYS A 843 38.43 -13.86 -21.84
N ILE A 844 38.83 -15.13 -21.80
CA ILE A 844 39.78 -15.72 -22.73
C ILE A 844 39.09 -16.86 -23.46
N PRO A 845 38.58 -16.66 -24.69
CA PRO A 845 37.97 -17.73 -25.48
C PRO A 845 39.04 -18.75 -25.94
N ALA A 846 38.65 -20.02 -25.97
CA ALA A 846 39.55 -21.08 -26.47
C ALA A 846 39.73 -21.01 -27.98
N ASN A 847 38.66 -20.64 -28.72
CA ASN A 847 38.60 -20.54 -30.17
C ASN A 847 37.56 -19.54 -30.65
N ILE A 848 37.45 -19.27 -31.91
CA ILE A 848 36.47 -18.37 -32.53
C ILE A 848 35.04 -18.89 -32.34
N GLU A 849 34.82 -20.18 -32.31
CA GLU A 849 33.51 -20.81 -32.17
C GLU A 849 32.81 -20.38 -30.88
N GLN A 850 33.53 -20.20 -29.75
CA GLN A 850 32.98 -19.75 -28.49
C GLN A 850 32.38 -18.33 -28.52
N LEU A 851 32.77 -17.52 -29.49
CA LEU A 851 32.20 -16.18 -29.67
C LEU A 851 30.74 -16.25 -30.19
N PHE A 852 30.42 -17.32 -30.92
CA PHE A 852 29.11 -17.53 -31.57
C PHE A 852 28.20 -18.50 -30.81
N THR A 853 28.78 -19.35 -29.96
CA THR A 853 27.99 -20.35 -29.22
C THR A 853 27.27 -19.74 -28.03
N PRO A 854 25.94 -19.81 -27.93
CA PRO A 854 25.20 -19.32 -26.75
C PRO A 854 25.67 -20.01 -25.47
N SER A 855 26.09 -19.22 -24.50
CA SER A 855 26.48 -19.72 -23.16
C SER A 855 26.43 -18.59 -22.12
N GLU A 856 26.36 -18.93 -20.83
CA GLU A 856 26.42 -17.95 -19.73
C GLU A 856 27.73 -17.12 -19.77
N THR A 857 28.80 -17.74 -20.18
CA THR A 857 30.12 -17.15 -20.17
C THR A 857 30.64 -16.68 -21.55
N ARG A 858 29.73 -16.60 -22.57
CA ARG A 858 30.08 -16.15 -23.92
C ARG A 858 30.84 -14.80 -23.88
N PRO A 859 31.98 -14.66 -24.59
CA PRO A 859 32.76 -13.44 -24.57
C PRO A 859 32.24 -12.39 -25.57
N ASN A 860 31.08 -11.83 -25.26
CA ASN A 860 30.32 -10.88 -26.06
C ASN A 860 31.10 -9.60 -26.45
N TYR A 861 31.99 -9.12 -25.58
CA TYR A 861 32.80 -7.94 -25.83
C TYR A 861 33.89 -8.24 -26.86
N ILE A 862 34.49 -9.44 -26.83
CA ILE A 862 35.47 -9.87 -27.84
C ILE A 862 34.79 -10.03 -29.20
N PHE A 863 33.59 -10.60 -29.25
CA PHE A 863 32.77 -10.67 -30.47
C PHE A 863 32.59 -9.27 -31.10
N GLN A 864 32.22 -8.27 -30.27
CA GLN A 864 32.03 -6.87 -30.70
C GLN A 864 33.33 -6.31 -31.33
N THR A 865 34.43 -6.45 -30.61
CA THR A 865 35.71 -5.88 -31.03
C THR A 865 36.26 -6.61 -32.29
N PHE A 866 36.03 -7.93 -32.41
CA PHE A 866 36.39 -8.70 -33.60
C PHE A 866 35.54 -8.31 -34.82
N LEU A 867 34.26 -8.01 -34.65
CA LEU A 867 33.42 -7.50 -35.74
C LEU A 867 33.97 -6.17 -36.28
N TYR A 868 34.36 -5.26 -35.40
CA TYR A 868 34.99 -4.01 -35.80
C TYR A 868 36.34 -4.24 -36.48
N ALA A 869 37.13 -5.18 -35.98
CA ALA A 869 38.40 -5.56 -36.61
C ALA A 869 38.21 -6.14 -38.03
N ALA A 870 37.19 -6.98 -38.23
CA ALA A 870 36.82 -7.55 -39.53
C ALA A 870 36.37 -6.45 -40.52
N ILE A 871 35.62 -5.45 -40.11
CA ILE A 871 35.23 -4.32 -40.97
C ILE A 871 36.46 -3.48 -41.36
N MET A 872 37.33 -3.20 -40.39
CA MET A 872 38.47 -2.32 -40.60
C MET A 872 39.59 -3.00 -41.39
N SER A 873 39.79 -4.32 -41.30
CA SER A 873 40.78 -5.08 -42.09
C SER A 873 40.60 -4.92 -43.58
N ARG A 874 39.39 -4.77 -44.08
CA ARG A 874 39.08 -4.51 -45.49
C ARG A 874 39.21 -3.04 -45.90
N GLN A 875 39.10 -2.12 -44.94
CA GLN A 875 39.11 -0.68 -45.24
C GLN A 875 40.48 -0.04 -45.10
N GLN A 876 41.46 -0.78 -44.54
CA GLN A 876 42.78 -0.26 -44.19
C GLN A 876 43.87 -1.23 -44.63
N SER A 877 45.03 -0.68 -44.98
CA SER A 877 46.22 -1.47 -45.33
C SER A 877 47.14 -1.80 -44.14
N LEU A 878 46.87 -1.21 -42.96
CA LEU A 878 47.60 -1.46 -41.72
C LEU A 878 47.18 -2.81 -41.09
N MET A 879 48.06 -3.42 -40.31
CA MET A 879 47.69 -4.55 -39.47
C MET A 879 46.65 -4.11 -38.42
N VAL A 880 45.57 -4.82 -38.29
CA VAL A 880 44.48 -4.50 -37.34
C VAL A 880 44.65 -5.34 -36.08
N ALA A 881 44.75 -4.65 -34.93
CA ALA A 881 44.86 -5.28 -33.59
C ALA A 881 43.65 -4.89 -32.72
N PRO A 882 42.74 -5.80 -32.46
CA PRO A 882 41.62 -5.55 -31.56
C PRO A 882 42.09 -5.54 -30.11
N ALA A 883 41.57 -4.60 -29.31
CA ALA A 883 41.94 -4.44 -27.92
C ALA A 883 40.70 -4.14 -27.03
N LEU A 884 40.67 -4.70 -25.83
CA LEU A 884 39.63 -4.45 -24.80
C LEU A 884 40.27 -3.82 -23.57
N LEU A 885 39.89 -2.59 -23.28
CA LEU A 885 40.43 -1.86 -22.15
C LEU A 885 39.43 -1.83 -20.99
N TYR A 886 39.67 -2.68 -19.99
CA TYR A 886 38.94 -2.67 -18.72
C TYR A 886 39.45 -1.60 -17.79
N ILE A 887 38.83 -0.44 -17.75
CA ILE A 887 39.33 0.76 -17.08
C ILE A 887 39.61 0.53 -15.59
N HIS A 888 38.74 -0.16 -14.88
CA HIS A 888 38.89 -0.43 -13.44
C HIS A 888 40.10 -1.33 -13.14
N ARG A 889 40.68 -2.01 -14.14
CA ARG A 889 41.91 -2.86 -14.03
C ARG A 889 43.14 -2.19 -14.59
N ALA A 890 43.00 -1.10 -15.31
CA ALA A 890 44.09 -0.43 -15.98
C ALA A 890 45.15 0.17 -15.04
N ALA A 891 44.89 0.20 -13.72
CA ALA A 891 45.82 0.61 -12.69
C ALA A 891 46.83 -0.49 -12.27
N SER A 892 46.63 -1.75 -12.69
CA SER A 892 47.54 -2.87 -12.35
C SER A 892 48.85 -2.78 -13.10
N GLU A 893 49.98 -3.04 -12.45
CA GLU A 893 51.34 -2.90 -13.03
C GLU A 893 51.57 -3.72 -14.31
N ASN A 894 50.90 -4.87 -14.48
CA ASN A 894 51.02 -5.77 -15.63
C ASN A 894 49.75 -5.85 -16.50
N TYR A 895 48.91 -4.82 -16.47
CA TYR A 895 47.71 -4.84 -17.28
C TYR A 895 47.99 -4.57 -18.76
N SER A 896 47.47 -5.44 -19.63
CA SER A 896 47.51 -5.25 -21.09
C SER A 896 46.08 -5.29 -21.67
N PRO A 897 45.69 -4.36 -22.55
CA PRO A 897 44.41 -4.37 -23.23
C PRO A 897 44.34 -5.37 -24.37
N VAL A 898 45.44 -6.08 -24.69
CA VAL A 898 45.50 -7.06 -25.79
C VAL A 898 44.58 -8.23 -25.48
N ILE A 899 43.75 -8.59 -26.44
CA ILE A 899 42.88 -9.76 -26.31
C ILE A 899 43.75 -11.03 -26.44
N GLU A 900 43.50 -11.98 -25.57
CA GLU A 900 44.19 -13.27 -25.56
C GLU A 900 43.19 -14.39 -25.90
N MET A 901 43.65 -15.38 -26.67
CA MET A 901 42.89 -16.59 -27.01
C MET A 901 43.68 -17.84 -26.62
N GLY A 902 42.96 -18.90 -26.25
CA GLY A 902 43.58 -20.21 -26.00
C GLY A 902 42.88 -21.02 -24.92
N GLU A 903 43.09 -22.33 -24.98
CA GLU A 903 42.48 -23.28 -24.06
C GLU A 903 42.95 -23.09 -22.60
N PRO A 904 42.13 -23.41 -21.61
CA PRO A 904 42.49 -23.42 -20.20
C PRO A 904 43.80 -24.26 -19.98
N ARG A 905 44.71 -23.72 -19.18
CA ARG A 905 46.00 -24.35 -18.81
C ARG A 905 47.03 -24.50 -19.96
N LYS A 906 46.74 -23.98 -21.15
CA LYS A 906 47.71 -23.86 -22.25
C LYS A 906 48.21 -22.41 -22.37
N PRO A 907 49.41 -22.20 -23.02
CA PRO A 907 49.89 -20.84 -23.33
C PRO A 907 48.82 -20.05 -24.11
N LYS A 908 48.60 -18.77 -23.77
CA LYS A 908 47.70 -17.89 -24.45
C LYS A 908 48.35 -17.22 -25.65
N ILE A 909 47.60 -17.04 -26.73
CA ILE A 909 48.02 -16.38 -27.94
C ILE A 909 47.47 -14.95 -27.94
N PRO A 910 48.31 -13.91 -27.89
CA PRO A 910 47.84 -12.52 -27.98
C PRO A 910 47.40 -12.24 -29.44
N VAL A 911 46.23 -11.56 -29.57
CA VAL A 911 45.69 -11.17 -30.87
C VAL A 911 46.25 -9.81 -31.28
N ASN A 912 47.53 -9.80 -31.69
CA ASN A 912 48.24 -8.61 -32.19
C ASN A 912 47.93 -8.33 -33.68
N ASN A 913 47.48 -9.31 -34.43
CA ASN A 913 47.02 -9.19 -35.82
C ASN A 913 45.75 -10.01 -36.02
N PHE A 914 44.65 -9.35 -36.34
CA PHE A 914 43.39 -9.99 -36.55
C PHE A 914 43.34 -10.89 -37.81
N ALA A 915 44.19 -10.63 -38.83
CA ALA A 915 44.21 -11.40 -40.06
C ALA A 915 44.34 -12.93 -39.86
N PHE A 916 44.98 -13.38 -38.77
CA PHE A 916 45.09 -14.80 -38.46
C PHE A 916 43.78 -15.48 -38.07
N PHE A 917 42.78 -14.69 -37.71
CA PHE A 917 41.46 -15.15 -37.21
C PHE A 917 40.29 -14.73 -38.14
N GLU A 918 40.57 -13.91 -39.17
CA GLU A 918 39.57 -13.22 -39.97
C GLU A 918 38.71 -14.22 -40.78
N ASP A 919 39.31 -15.19 -41.45
CA ASP A 919 38.60 -16.12 -42.33
C ASP A 919 37.58 -16.94 -41.53
N GLU A 920 38.02 -17.57 -40.43
CA GLU A 920 37.12 -18.37 -39.58
C GLU A 920 36.04 -17.49 -38.95
N PHE A 921 36.36 -16.27 -38.51
CA PHE A 921 35.38 -15.35 -37.93
C PHE A 921 34.32 -14.96 -38.98
N ARG A 922 34.71 -14.63 -40.21
CA ARG A 922 33.81 -14.25 -41.30
C ARG A 922 32.92 -15.40 -41.74
N GLU A 923 33.41 -16.60 -41.84
CA GLU A 923 32.63 -17.78 -42.18
C GLU A 923 31.49 -18.00 -41.17
N ARG A 924 31.82 -17.97 -39.89
CA ARG A 924 30.81 -18.09 -38.80
C ARG A 924 29.85 -16.90 -38.72
N LEU A 925 30.33 -15.70 -38.99
CA LEU A 925 29.51 -14.51 -39.08
C LEU A 925 28.47 -14.62 -40.20
N GLN A 926 28.91 -15.11 -41.38
CA GLN A 926 28.02 -15.35 -42.53
C GLN A 926 26.95 -16.36 -42.17
N THR A 927 27.31 -17.49 -41.55
CA THR A 927 26.37 -18.49 -41.05
C THR A 927 25.35 -17.91 -40.10
N LEU A 928 25.79 -17.10 -39.14
CA LEU A 928 24.90 -16.41 -38.17
C LEU A 928 23.92 -15.46 -38.87
N LEU A 929 24.39 -14.71 -39.90
CA LEU A 929 23.53 -13.81 -40.65
C LEU A 929 22.50 -14.57 -41.47
N GLU A 930 22.91 -15.64 -42.16
CA GLU A 930 21.99 -16.51 -42.91
C GLU A 930 20.92 -17.12 -41.98
N GLU A 931 21.28 -17.53 -40.75
CA GLU A 931 20.33 -18.03 -39.77
C GLU A 931 19.31 -16.92 -39.34
N ILE A 932 19.75 -15.69 -39.09
CA ILE A 932 18.88 -14.57 -38.71
C ILE A 932 17.82 -14.31 -39.77
N PHE A 933 18.19 -14.39 -41.07
CA PHE A 933 17.31 -14.11 -42.20
C PHE A 933 16.64 -15.39 -42.81
N SER A 934 16.93 -16.60 -42.27
CA SER A 934 16.29 -17.86 -42.69
C SER A 934 14.86 -17.96 -42.14
N GLU A 935 13.98 -18.62 -42.91
CA GLU A 935 12.60 -18.95 -42.51
C GLU A 935 12.54 -20.09 -41.48
N GLU A 936 13.56 -20.96 -41.47
CA GLU A 936 13.55 -22.21 -40.72
C GLU A 936 13.70 -22.04 -39.21
N GLU A 937 14.41 -20.99 -38.76
CA GLU A 937 14.76 -20.78 -37.37
C GLU A 937 13.85 -19.71 -36.68
N PRO A 938 12.91 -20.10 -35.83
CA PRO A 938 12.02 -19.15 -35.15
C PRO A 938 12.75 -18.34 -34.06
N PHE A 939 12.11 -17.26 -33.63
CA PHE A 939 12.57 -16.49 -32.45
C PHE A 939 12.05 -17.14 -31.16
N THR A 940 12.93 -17.85 -30.46
CA THR A 940 12.62 -18.58 -29.22
C THR A 940 13.20 -17.89 -28.00
N GLN A 941 12.62 -18.24 -26.83
CA GLN A 941 13.18 -17.85 -25.53
C GLN A 941 14.53 -18.54 -25.30
N THR A 942 15.44 -17.87 -24.60
CA THR A 942 16.70 -18.47 -24.16
C THR A 942 16.45 -19.54 -23.08
N GLU A 943 17.29 -20.58 -23.07
CA GLU A 943 17.30 -21.56 -21.98
C GLU A 943 17.96 -21.00 -20.71
N ASP A 944 18.82 -20.01 -20.86
CA ASP A 944 19.53 -19.36 -19.74
C ASP A 944 18.62 -18.32 -19.04
N THR A 945 17.92 -18.79 -18.01
CA THR A 945 16.99 -17.94 -17.22
C THR A 945 17.69 -16.83 -16.43
N LYS A 946 19.00 -16.93 -16.18
CA LYS A 946 19.76 -15.86 -15.53
C LYS A 946 19.82 -14.60 -16.39
N LYS A 947 19.88 -14.75 -17.71
CA LYS A 947 19.82 -13.61 -18.66
C LYS A 947 18.44 -12.92 -18.64
N CYS A 948 17.37 -13.65 -18.27
CA CYS A 948 16.02 -13.09 -18.17
C CYS A 948 15.87 -12.16 -16.95
N SER A 949 16.64 -12.35 -15.88
CA SER A 949 16.55 -11.53 -14.66
C SER A 949 16.80 -10.04 -14.93
N TYR A 950 17.62 -9.72 -15.92
CA TYR A 950 17.98 -8.34 -16.32
C TYR A 950 17.41 -7.96 -17.69
N CYS A 951 16.43 -8.71 -18.19
CA CYS A 951 15.86 -8.46 -19.52
C CYS A 951 14.68 -7.49 -19.42
N ASP A 952 14.68 -6.45 -20.26
CA ASP A 952 13.59 -5.46 -20.36
C ASP A 952 12.23 -6.08 -20.67
N PHE A 953 12.24 -7.26 -21.32
CA PHE A 953 11.04 -7.96 -21.79
C PHE A 953 10.63 -9.15 -20.92
N LYS A 954 11.20 -9.31 -19.71
CA LYS A 954 10.89 -10.46 -18.82
C LYS A 954 9.40 -10.60 -18.51
N ALA A 955 8.70 -9.48 -18.32
CA ALA A 955 7.25 -9.48 -18.04
C ALA A 955 6.44 -10.02 -19.25
N ILE A 956 6.81 -9.65 -20.47
CA ILE A 956 6.17 -10.14 -21.69
C ILE A 956 6.49 -11.64 -21.89
N CYS A 957 7.72 -12.02 -21.58
CA CYS A 957 8.16 -13.43 -21.65
C CYS A 957 7.62 -14.31 -20.52
N LYS A 958 6.99 -13.76 -19.50
CA LYS A 958 6.51 -14.48 -18.30
C LYS A 958 7.63 -15.27 -17.59
N ARG A 959 8.84 -14.67 -17.47
CA ARG A 959 10.03 -15.26 -16.87
C ARG A 959 10.66 -14.39 -15.78
#